data_730ef800d848e9327b914f4b23fa9ded
#
_entry.id   730ef800d848e9327b914f4b23fa9ded
#
_cell.length_a   1.000
_cell.length_b   1.000
_cell.length_c   1.000
_cell.angle_alpha   90.00
_cell.angle_beta   90.00
_cell.angle_gamma   90.00
#
_symmetry.space_group_name_H-M   'P 1'
#
loop_
_entity.id
_entity.type
_entity.pdbx_description
1 polymer ?
#
loop_
_entity_poly.entity_id
_entity_poly.type
_entity_poly.pdbx_seq_one_letter_code
_entity_poly.pdbx_strand_id
1 'polypeptide(L)'
;MGVEFGLLGPVAAWDGEGAPLPLGAPRHREVLGRLLVARGRVVPVGRLVADLWEEGEAPAGAVGAVRTFVAALRRALEPGRPPRQPSRLLVTDGPGYVLRAGRDAVDAWRFEDTAARAAAAPPHAAVALWDAALARWRGPVLADFPHAAWAAAEQARLESLRLDAVERRADALLATGAARDAVADLRAHVAAHPGREDAWALLATALDRAGRRGEALETLRHARHVLTGTFGSGSGHALARAETRILSTPPDAGIESAGAADGVWNRTAAAWDRSVPARARARLHATAGLLRDLAVTGADGLQEAREHRRDLISAAETTGDPELTARIIGSYDVPAVWTRADDPEGAGELVRSAARAVAQLGPDGPPALRARLLSVVAVESRGDAGADAPLPRAAEVAPPEPWRLRAGRAADEAVRLARRLQDPALLAFALNGAFMQSFATCGSAARRDALGGELTRLAVDHQLRGHEVLGRLIRLQALAGLGDHTAAEAQAEEIDRLAHRDERPLAGVFTAWYRALLVCETDGWTAARPRYARVLAQTADCGMPGLTTGAAVLVALIPVMRGDALPDPDEFASLDAGPYRPWLDPLLLAASGATRQAHQALSEVPRPPHDLLQEALWAVLARAAAAVGHLPVLRRARDELAAAATESAGAGSGLVSFGPVTRHLMAADAALGEERGGPPDCGAA
;
A
#
# COMPACT_ATOMS: atom_id res chain seq x y z
N MET A 1 -31.73 -28.05 -43.15
CA MET A 1 -31.44 -28.79 -41.93
C MET A 1 -29.94 -28.71 -41.71
N GLY A 2 -29.51 -28.05 -40.67
CA GLY A 2 -28.09 -27.82 -40.36
C GLY A 2 -27.60 -28.83 -39.32
N VAL A 3 -26.38 -29.34 -39.48
CA VAL A 3 -25.71 -30.16 -38.48
C VAL A 3 -25.10 -29.22 -37.43
N GLU A 4 -25.33 -29.46 -36.15
CA GLU A 4 -24.69 -28.77 -35.02
C GLU A 4 -23.50 -29.58 -34.50
N PHE A 5 -22.47 -28.87 -34.03
CA PHE A 5 -21.22 -29.45 -33.54
C PHE A 5 -20.91 -29.00 -32.13
N GLY A 6 -20.31 -29.88 -31.33
CA GLY A 6 -19.91 -29.63 -29.96
C GLY A 6 -18.42 -29.76 -29.73
N LEU A 7 -17.82 -28.73 -29.12
CA LEU A 7 -16.45 -28.65 -28.61
C LEU A 7 -16.39 -28.37 -27.12
N LEU A 8 -17.45 -27.79 -26.54
CA LEU A 8 -17.53 -27.44 -25.14
C LEU A 8 -17.91 -28.64 -24.25
N GLY A 9 -17.13 -29.70 -24.37
CA GLY A 9 -17.29 -31.01 -23.79
C GLY A 9 -16.66 -32.07 -24.68
N PRO A 10 -17.12 -33.34 -24.63
CA PRO A 10 -16.77 -34.34 -25.63
C PRO A 10 -17.17 -33.91 -27.05
N VAL A 11 -16.36 -34.26 -28.05
CA VAL A 11 -16.65 -33.93 -29.45
C VAL A 11 -17.93 -34.66 -29.89
N ALA A 12 -18.92 -33.87 -30.28
CA ALA A 12 -20.24 -34.38 -30.66
C ALA A 12 -20.76 -33.68 -31.91
N ALA A 13 -21.74 -34.30 -32.55
CA ALA A 13 -22.55 -33.65 -33.59
C ALA A 13 -24.00 -34.07 -33.44
N TRP A 14 -24.92 -33.20 -33.84
CA TRP A 14 -26.37 -33.43 -33.81
C TRP A 14 -26.98 -33.03 -35.16
N ASP A 15 -28.04 -33.67 -35.52
CA ASP A 15 -28.82 -33.28 -36.68
C ASP A 15 -29.67 -32.01 -36.40
N GLY A 16 -30.42 -31.54 -37.40
CA GLY A 16 -31.27 -30.35 -37.28
C GLY A 16 -32.47 -30.49 -36.32
N GLU A 17 -32.73 -31.70 -35.81
CA GLU A 17 -33.77 -32.04 -34.83
C GLU A 17 -33.19 -32.25 -33.43
N GLY A 18 -31.85 -32.12 -33.28
CA GLY A 18 -31.13 -32.27 -32.03
C GLY A 18 -30.77 -33.72 -31.68
N ALA A 19 -30.99 -34.69 -32.58
CA ALA A 19 -30.61 -36.08 -32.34
C ALA A 19 -29.09 -36.28 -32.56
N PRO A 20 -28.40 -37.04 -31.69
CA PRO A 20 -26.97 -37.27 -31.79
C PRO A 20 -26.59 -38.07 -33.02
N LEU A 21 -25.57 -37.62 -33.76
CA LEU A 21 -25.04 -38.31 -34.92
C LEU A 21 -23.93 -39.31 -34.49
N PRO A 22 -23.90 -40.54 -35.05
CA PRO A 22 -22.92 -41.56 -34.68
C PRO A 22 -21.56 -41.26 -35.31
N LEU A 23 -20.69 -40.54 -34.63
CA LEU A 23 -19.36 -40.12 -35.12
C LEU A 23 -18.32 -41.28 -35.19
N GLY A 24 -18.65 -42.44 -34.64
CA GLY A 24 -17.79 -43.64 -34.68
C GLY A 24 -16.69 -43.64 -33.58
N ALA A 25 -15.58 -44.32 -33.88
CA ALA A 25 -14.46 -44.52 -32.95
C ALA A 25 -13.72 -43.20 -32.55
N PRO A 26 -12.92 -43.18 -31.46
CA PRO A 26 -12.21 -41.98 -31.01
C PRO A 26 -11.44 -41.21 -32.09
N ARG A 27 -10.74 -41.93 -33.00
CA ARG A 27 -9.98 -41.30 -34.10
C ARG A 27 -10.86 -40.52 -35.10
N HIS A 28 -12.13 -40.88 -35.28
CA HIS A 28 -13.04 -40.12 -36.11
C HIS A 28 -13.41 -38.80 -35.42
N ARG A 29 -13.71 -38.87 -34.12
CA ARG A 29 -13.97 -37.64 -33.31
C ARG A 29 -12.76 -36.73 -33.23
N GLU A 30 -11.56 -37.33 -33.20
CA GLU A 30 -10.30 -36.55 -33.20
C GLU A 30 -10.11 -35.77 -34.51
N VAL A 31 -10.32 -36.40 -35.67
CA VAL A 31 -10.30 -35.73 -36.98
C VAL A 31 -11.35 -34.63 -37.03
N LEU A 32 -12.57 -34.88 -36.57
CA LEU A 32 -13.62 -33.87 -36.54
C LEU A 32 -13.27 -32.70 -35.63
N GLY A 33 -12.82 -32.96 -34.40
CA GLY A 33 -12.38 -31.93 -33.43
C GLY A 33 -11.26 -31.08 -34.01
N ARG A 34 -10.25 -31.71 -34.62
CA ARG A 34 -9.13 -30.99 -35.27
C ARG A 34 -9.58 -30.05 -36.40
N LEU A 35 -10.56 -30.50 -37.21
CA LEU A 35 -11.14 -29.68 -38.29
C LEU A 35 -12.01 -28.52 -37.76
N LEU A 36 -12.74 -28.74 -36.68
CA LEU A 36 -13.52 -27.69 -35.99
C LEU A 36 -12.60 -26.62 -35.40
N VAL A 37 -11.49 -27.02 -34.75
CA VAL A 37 -10.46 -26.11 -34.24
C VAL A 37 -9.81 -25.29 -35.37
N ALA A 38 -9.73 -25.84 -36.57
CA ALA A 38 -9.21 -25.12 -37.74
C ALA A 38 -10.15 -24.02 -38.26
N ARG A 39 -11.39 -23.94 -37.77
CA ARG A 39 -12.35 -22.84 -38.06
C ARG A 39 -12.51 -22.56 -39.56
N GLY A 40 -12.81 -23.59 -40.34
CA GLY A 40 -13.00 -23.47 -41.79
C GLY A 40 -11.71 -23.28 -42.59
N ARG A 41 -10.56 -23.44 -42.00
CA ARG A 41 -9.26 -23.47 -42.69
C ARG A 41 -8.98 -24.91 -43.15
N VAL A 42 -8.32 -25.06 -44.32
CA VAL A 42 -7.88 -26.35 -44.82
C VAL A 42 -6.80 -26.94 -43.90
N VAL A 43 -6.99 -28.19 -43.48
CA VAL A 43 -5.97 -28.95 -42.74
C VAL A 43 -5.35 -29.97 -43.70
N PRO A 44 -4.06 -29.85 -44.04
CA PRO A 44 -3.37 -30.80 -44.91
C PRO A 44 -3.39 -32.23 -44.31
N VAL A 45 -3.48 -33.24 -45.18
CA VAL A 45 -3.53 -34.65 -44.72
C VAL A 45 -2.30 -35.03 -43.89
N GLY A 46 -1.10 -34.56 -44.29
CA GLY A 46 0.11 -34.79 -43.53
C GLY A 46 0.07 -34.18 -42.12
N ARG A 47 -0.61 -33.01 -41.97
CA ARG A 47 -0.81 -32.38 -40.64
C ARG A 47 -1.81 -33.20 -39.82
N LEU A 48 -2.88 -33.71 -40.39
CA LEU A 48 -3.79 -34.60 -39.68
C LEU A 48 -3.08 -35.89 -39.21
N VAL A 49 -2.19 -36.44 -40.03
CA VAL A 49 -1.38 -37.60 -39.62
C VAL A 49 -0.49 -37.21 -38.43
N ALA A 50 0.23 -36.12 -38.50
CA ALA A 50 1.11 -35.68 -37.41
C ALA A 50 0.32 -35.35 -36.12
N ASP A 51 -0.89 -34.82 -36.22
CA ASP A 51 -1.74 -34.47 -35.08
C ASP A 51 -2.39 -35.71 -34.42
N LEU A 52 -2.66 -36.82 -35.20
CA LEU A 52 -3.30 -38.03 -34.70
C LEU A 52 -2.32 -39.08 -34.16
N TRP A 53 -1.07 -39.05 -34.57
CA TRP A 53 -0.03 -39.99 -34.12
C TRP A 53 1.19 -39.17 -33.68
N GLU A 54 1.80 -39.56 -32.59
CA GLU A 54 3.05 -38.92 -32.12
C GLU A 54 4.18 -39.13 -33.15
N GLU A 55 5.18 -38.28 -33.15
CA GLU A 55 6.33 -38.37 -34.06
C GLU A 55 6.98 -39.75 -33.98
N GLY A 56 7.02 -40.48 -35.12
CA GLY A 56 7.57 -41.81 -35.22
C GLY A 56 6.59 -42.99 -35.05
N GLU A 57 5.35 -42.74 -34.60
CA GLU A 57 4.33 -43.78 -34.34
C GLU A 57 3.30 -43.92 -35.48
N ALA A 58 3.35 -43.12 -36.52
CA ALA A 58 2.41 -43.16 -37.60
C ALA A 58 2.58 -44.49 -38.43
N PRO A 59 1.53 -45.33 -38.57
CA PRO A 59 1.63 -46.57 -39.36
C PRO A 59 1.88 -46.25 -40.82
N ALA A 60 2.48 -47.18 -41.55
CA ALA A 60 2.76 -47.03 -42.99
C ALA A 60 1.52 -46.70 -43.85
N GLY A 61 0.30 -47.00 -43.36
CA GLY A 61 -0.99 -46.69 -43.98
C GLY A 61 -1.71 -45.45 -43.39
N ALA A 62 -1.07 -44.61 -42.58
CA ALA A 62 -1.72 -43.50 -41.85
C ALA A 62 -2.55 -42.55 -42.75
N VAL A 63 -2.04 -42.20 -43.92
CA VAL A 63 -2.78 -41.38 -44.89
C VAL A 63 -4.06 -42.08 -45.37
N GLY A 64 -4.00 -43.40 -45.59
CA GLY A 64 -5.16 -44.20 -45.94
C GLY A 64 -6.19 -44.27 -44.79
N ALA A 65 -5.71 -44.42 -43.56
CA ALA A 65 -6.56 -44.39 -42.37
C ALA A 65 -7.30 -43.06 -42.23
N VAL A 66 -6.62 -41.92 -42.37
CA VAL A 66 -7.26 -40.57 -42.35
C VAL A 66 -8.34 -40.47 -43.43
N ARG A 67 -8.09 -40.96 -44.65
CA ARG A 67 -9.10 -40.96 -45.71
C ARG A 67 -10.32 -41.82 -45.33
N THR A 68 -10.12 -42.94 -44.68
CA THR A 68 -11.18 -43.80 -44.17
C THR A 68 -11.99 -43.10 -43.07
N PHE A 69 -11.33 -42.44 -42.14
CA PHE A 69 -12.01 -41.67 -41.09
C PHE A 69 -12.86 -40.53 -41.68
N VAL A 70 -12.33 -39.79 -42.65
CA VAL A 70 -13.06 -38.75 -43.38
C VAL A 70 -14.26 -39.34 -44.13
N ALA A 71 -14.12 -40.48 -44.78
CA ALA A 71 -15.21 -41.13 -45.48
C ALA A 71 -16.33 -41.58 -44.51
N ALA A 72 -15.99 -42.08 -43.35
CA ALA A 72 -16.95 -42.43 -42.30
C ALA A 72 -17.67 -41.20 -41.74
N LEU A 73 -16.93 -40.12 -41.42
CA LEU A 73 -17.49 -38.85 -40.97
C LEU A 73 -18.45 -38.23 -41.99
N ARG A 74 -18.11 -38.26 -43.27
CA ARG A 74 -19.01 -37.79 -44.34
C ARG A 74 -20.35 -38.54 -44.36
N ARG A 75 -20.35 -39.86 -44.12
CA ARG A 75 -21.57 -40.66 -44.02
C ARG A 75 -22.38 -40.34 -42.78
N ALA A 76 -21.70 -40.12 -41.67
CA ALA A 76 -22.36 -39.78 -40.40
C ALA A 76 -22.98 -38.37 -40.42
N LEU A 77 -22.26 -37.39 -40.97
CA LEU A 77 -22.70 -35.97 -41.01
C LEU A 77 -23.73 -35.68 -42.10
N GLU A 78 -23.72 -36.46 -43.19
CA GLU A 78 -24.63 -36.32 -44.34
C GLU A 78 -25.26 -37.67 -44.72
N PRO A 79 -26.12 -38.25 -43.88
CA PRO A 79 -26.66 -39.61 -44.08
C PRO A 79 -27.54 -39.73 -45.36
N GLY A 80 -28.22 -38.66 -45.72
CA GLY A 80 -29.06 -38.60 -46.92
C GLY A 80 -28.31 -38.25 -48.21
N ARG A 81 -26.97 -38.20 -48.21
CA ARG A 81 -26.17 -37.83 -49.37
C ARG A 81 -26.11 -38.99 -50.41
N PRO A 82 -26.53 -38.76 -51.65
CA PRO A 82 -26.46 -39.79 -52.71
C PRO A 82 -25.05 -40.32 -52.98
N PRO A 83 -24.86 -41.61 -53.35
CA PRO A 83 -23.56 -42.12 -53.74
C PRO A 83 -22.91 -41.28 -54.84
N ARG A 84 -21.59 -41.00 -54.72
CA ARG A 84 -20.76 -40.16 -55.62
C ARG A 84 -21.02 -38.65 -55.60
N GLN A 85 -21.97 -38.14 -54.82
CA GLN A 85 -22.13 -36.69 -54.67
C GLN A 85 -21.04 -36.13 -53.72
N PRO A 86 -20.40 -34.99 -54.03
CA PRO A 86 -19.45 -34.36 -53.14
C PRO A 86 -20.09 -33.98 -51.80
N SER A 87 -19.35 -34.15 -50.68
CA SER A 87 -19.77 -33.69 -49.36
C SER A 87 -19.78 -32.16 -49.34
N ARG A 88 -20.83 -31.59 -48.74
CA ARG A 88 -20.98 -30.13 -48.56
C ARG A 88 -20.38 -29.61 -47.26
N LEU A 89 -20.40 -30.45 -46.22
CA LEU A 89 -19.86 -30.12 -44.90
C LEU A 89 -18.35 -30.41 -44.80
N LEU A 90 -17.94 -31.63 -45.03
CA LEU A 90 -16.55 -32.07 -44.96
C LEU A 90 -15.95 -32.19 -46.36
N VAL A 91 -15.36 -31.11 -46.83
CA VAL A 91 -14.91 -30.99 -48.24
C VAL A 91 -13.43 -31.35 -48.37
N THR A 92 -13.04 -31.96 -49.49
CA THR A 92 -11.63 -32.09 -49.89
C THR A 92 -11.24 -30.77 -50.58
N ASP A 93 -10.19 -30.14 -50.12
CA ASP A 93 -9.72 -28.85 -50.67
C ASP A 93 -8.18 -28.92 -50.78
N GLY A 94 -7.67 -28.91 -52.00
CA GLY A 94 -6.26 -29.06 -52.27
C GLY A 94 -5.64 -30.32 -51.60
N PRO A 95 -4.55 -30.16 -50.83
CA PRO A 95 -3.84 -31.29 -50.19
C PRO A 95 -4.50 -31.74 -48.87
N GLY A 96 -5.70 -31.23 -48.50
CA GLY A 96 -6.29 -31.47 -47.20
C GLY A 96 -7.81 -31.54 -47.18
N TYR A 97 -8.33 -31.31 -45.99
CA TYR A 97 -9.76 -31.27 -45.69
C TYR A 97 -10.15 -30.01 -44.99
N VAL A 98 -11.38 -29.58 -45.23
CA VAL A 98 -12.00 -28.42 -44.58
C VAL A 98 -13.42 -28.77 -44.13
N LEU A 99 -13.78 -28.40 -42.91
CA LEU A 99 -15.16 -28.48 -42.44
C LEU A 99 -15.84 -27.10 -42.64
N ARG A 100 -16.89 -27.08 -43.48
CA ARG A 100 -17.67 -25.87 -43.79
C ARG A 100 -18.89 -25.83 -42.88
N ALA A 101 -18.66 -25.41 -41.61
CA ALA A 101 -19.71 -25.16 -40.62
C ALA A 101 -20.03 -23.67 -40.55
N GLY A 102 -21.31 -23.33 -40.37
CA GLY A 102 -21.74 -21.96 -40.09
C GLY A 102 -21.31 -21.51 -38.68
N ARG A 103 -21.23 -20.20 -38.44
CA ARG A 103 -20.89 -19.68 -37.11
C ARG A 103 -21.88 -20.12 -36.03
N ASP A 104 -23.14 -20.27 -36.40
CA ASP A 104 -24.24 -20.70 -35.55
C ASP A 104 -24.32 -22.22 -35.37
N ALA A 105 -23.51 -22.99 -36.11
CA ALA A 105 -23.52 -24.45 -36.07
C ALA A 105 -22.57 -25.06 -35.01
N VAL A 106 -21.66 -24.31 -34.39
CA VAL A 106 -20.68 -24.80 -33.42
C VAL A 106 -20.91 -24.18 -32.06
N ASP A 107 -21.05 -25.00 -31.02
CA ASP A 107 -21.34 -24.55 -29.65
C ASP A 107 -20.29 -23.53 -29.13
N ALA A 108 -19.01 -23.75 -29.39
CA ALA A 108 -17.93 -22.84 -29.01
C ALA A 108 -18.05 -21.45 -29.69
N TRP A 109 -18.42 -21.42 -30.98
CA TRP A 109 -18.58 -20.15 -31.71
C TRP A 109 -19.85 -19.42 -31.28
N ARG A 110 -20.94 -20.15 -31.02
CA ARG A 110 -22.17 -19.60 -30.41
C ARG A 110 -21.92 -19.04 -29.01
N PHE A 111 -21.05 -19.70 -28.22
CA PHE A 111 -20.63 -19.21 -26.91
C PHE A 111 -19.91 -17.85 -27.05
N GLU A 112 -18.93 -17.77 -27.96
CA GLU A 112 -18.17 -16.54 -28.21
C GLU A 112 -19.08 -15.38 -28.65
N ASP A 113 -19.98 -15.64 -29.61
CA ASP A 113 -20.91 -14.62 -30.13
C ASP A 113 -21.93 -14.20 -29.05
N THR A 114 -22.39 -15.13 -28.19
CA THR A 114 -23.29 -14.81 -27.08
C THR A 114 -22.56 -14.03 -25.99
N ALA A 115 -21.32 -14.41 -25.67
CA ALA A 115 -20.46 -13.70 -24.71
C ALA A 115 -20.16 -12.26 -25.17
N ALA A 116 -19.87 -12.06 -26.46
CA ALA A 116 -19.65 -10.73 -27.02
C ALA A 116 -20.92 -9.85 -26.92
N ARG A 117 -22.09 -10.41 -27.19
CA ARG A 117 -23.38 -9.72 -27.03
C ARG A 117 -23.67 -9.40 -25.56
N ALA A 118 -23.38 -10.33 -24.65
CA ALA A 118 -23.56 -10.14 -23.22
C ALA A 118 -22.67 -9.00 -22.68
N ALA A 119 -21.42 -8.92 -23.15
CA ALA A 119 -20.48 -7.88 -22.76
C ALA A 119 -20.92 -6.46 -23.23
N ALA A 120 -21.69 -6.38 -24.31
CA ALA A 120 -22.22 -5.11 -24.85
C ALA A 120 -23.63 -4.76 -24.31
N ALA A 121 -24.27 -5.67 -23.59
CA ALA A 121 -25.65 -5.50 -23.11
C ALA A 121 -25.69 -4.75 -21.76
N PRO A 122 -26.80 -4.04 -21.45
CA PRO A 122 -27.00 -3.49 -20.12
C PRO A 122 -27.14 -4.62 -19.08
N PRO A 123 -26.78 -4.39 -17.79
CA PRO A 123 -26.64 -5.45 -16.78
C PRO A 123 -27.84 -6.40 -16.67
N HIS A 124 -29.07 -5.89 -16.72
CA HIS A 124 -30.27 -6.74 -16.63
C HIS A 124 -30.45 -7.72 -17.79
N ALA A 125 -30.02 -7.35 -19.01
CA ALA A 125 -30.04 -8.20 -20.18
C ALA A 125 -28.78 -9.10 -20.26
N ALA A 126 -27.66 -8.62 -19.72
CA ALA A 126 -26.39 -9.33 -19.72
C ALA A 126 -26.45 -10.64 -18.92
N VAL A 127 -27.12 -10.67 -17.76
CA VAL A 127 -27.27 -11.88 -16.92
C VAL A 127 -27.85 -13.04 -17.74
N ALA A 128 -28.98 -12.85 -18.40
CA ALA A 128 -29.64 -13.89 -19.20
C ALA A 128 -28.76 -14.35 -20.39
N LEU A 129 -27.99 -13.44 -20.99
CA LEU A 129 -27.07 -13.78 -22.07
C LEU A 129 -25.85 -14.58 -21.57
N TRP A 130 -25.32 -14.23 -20.39
CA TRP A 130 -24.23 -15.00 -19.74
C TRP A 130 -24.71 -16.39 -19.33
N ASP A 131 -25.93 -16.51 -18.77
CA ASP A 131 -26.56 -17.80 -18.46
C ASP A 131 -26.67 -18.66 -19.72
N ALA A 132 -27.19 -18.11 -20.81
CA ALA A 132 -27.34 -18.81 -22.06
C ALA A 132 -25.98 -19.19 -22.70
N ALA A 133 -24.94 -18.40 -22.51
CA ALA A 133 -23.59 -18.71 -22.95
C ALA A 133 -23.00 -19.87 -22.15
N LEU A 134 -23.03 -19.79 -20.81
CA LEU A 134 -22.47 -20.79 -19.90
C LEU A 134 -23.22 -22.13 -19.96
N ALA A 135 -24.53 -22.13 -20.19
CA ALA A 135 -25.33 -23.36 -20.36
C ALA A 135 -24.93 -24.26 -21.56
N ARG A 136 -24.11 -23.75 -22.47
CA ARG A 136 -23.60 -24.53 -23.60
C ARG A 136 -22.47 -25.51 -23.22
N TRP A 137 -21.90 -25.32 -22.03
CA TRP A 137 -20.77 -26.11 -21.54
C TRP A 137 -21.29 -27.45 -21.00
N ARG A 138 -20.80 -28.54 -21.61
CA ARG A 138 -21.15 -29.93 -21.26
C ARG A 138 -20.02 -30.62 -20.49
N GLY A 139 -18.87 -29.96 -20.34
CA GLY A 139 -17.66 -30.45 -19.68
C GLY A 139 -16.40 -29.71 -20.14
N PRO A 140 -15.21 -30.21 -19.82
CA PRO A 140 -13.96 -29.66 -20.32
C PRO A 140 -13.90 -29.61 -21.84
N VAL A 141 -13.31 -28.57 -22.40
CA VAL A 141 -13.17 -28.39 -23.85
C VAL A 141 -12.45 -29.58 -24.46
N LEU A 142 -13.03 -30.18 -25.51
CA LEU A 142 -12.44 -31.35 -26.20
C LEU A 142 -12.10 -32.47 -25.21
N ALA A 143 -13.02 -32.78 -24.30
CA ALA A 143 -12.81 -33.72 -23.18
C ALA A 143 -12.31 -35.12 -23.61
N ASP A 144 -12.58 -35.55 -24.85
CA ASP A 144 -12.03 -36.79 -25.40
C ASP A 144 -10.51 -36.75 -25.62
N PHE A 145 -9.89 -35.53 -25.67
CA PHE A 145 -8.50 -35.27 -26.08
C PHE A 145 -7.77 -34.35 -25.14
N PRO A 146 -7.69 -34.63 -23.83
CA PRO A 146 -7.15 -33.70 -22.84
C PRO A 146 -5.65 -33.42 -23.00
N HIS A 147 -4.91 -34.30 -23.65
CA HIS A 147 -3.45 -34.20 -23.81
C HIS A 147 -3.03 -34.00 -25.27
N ALA A 148 -3.96 -33.83 -26.20
CA ALA A 148 -3.62 -33.64 -27.61
C ALA A 148 -2.96 -32.28 -27.85
N ALA A 149 -1.71 -32.23 -28.30
CA ALA A 149 -0.95 -31.00 -28.54
C ALA A 149 -1.66 -30.02 -29.48
N TRP A 150 -2.38 -30.54 -30.51
CA TRP A 150 -3.15 -29.73 -31.44
C TRP A 150 -4.37 -29.02 -30.79
N ALA A 151 -4.87 -29.56 -29.68
CA ALA A 151 -6.04 -29.03 -28.95
C ALA A 151 -5.66 -28.01 -27.87
N ALA A 152 -4.44 -28.07 -27.31
CA ALA A 152 -4.02 -27.39 -26.12
C ALA A 152 -4.26 -25.84 -26.17
N ALA A 153 -3.91 -25.21 -27.27
CA ALA A 153 -4.09 -23.75 -27.43
C ALA A 153 -5.58 -23.34 -27.43
N GLU A 154 -6.45 -24.12 -28.09
CA GLU A 154 -7.88 -23.83 -28.14
C GLU A 154 -8.58 -24.17 -26.83
N GLN A 155 -8.14 -25.24 -26.14
CA GLN A 155 -8.60 -25.58 -24.78
C GLN A 155 -8.29 -24.45 -23.81
N ALA A 156 -7.04 -23.99 -23.75
CA ALA A 156 -6.63 -22.90 -22.89
C ALA A 156 -7.39 -21.58 -23.19
N ARG A 157 -7.57 -21.27 -24.46
CA ARG A 157 -8.28 -20.07 -24.91
C ARG A 157 -9.77 -20.09 -24.52
N LEU A 158 -10.47 -21.19 -24.79
CA LEU A 158 -11.89 -21.31 -24.48
C LEU A 158 -12.12 -21.39 -22.96
N GLU A 159 -11.26 -22.06 -22.21
CA GLU A 159 -11.35 -22.12 -20.76
C GLU A 159 -11.14 -20.72 -20.13
N SER A 160 -10.15 -19.94 -20.62
CA SER A 160 -9.99 -18.55 -20.17
C SER A 160 -11.27 -17.73 -20.42
N LEU A 161 -11.87 -17.85 -21.60
CA LEU A 161 -13.13 -17.16 -21.91
C LEU A 161 -14.30 -17.61 -21.01
N ARG A 162 -14.32 -18.89 -20.61
CA ARG A 162 -15.31 -19.40 -19.66
C ARG A 162 -15.15 -18.76 -18.29
N LEU A 163 -13.91 -18.71 -17.77
CA LEU A 163 -13.61 -18.10 -16.48
C LEU A 163 -14.01 -16.61 -16.47
N ASP A 164 -13.64 -15.88 -17.53
CA ASP A 164 -14.04 -14.49 -17.71
C ASP A 164 -15.58 -14.33 -17.79
N ALA A 165 -16.27 -15.26 -18.43
CA ALA A 165 -17.74 -15.23 -18.50
C ALA A 165 -18.41 -15.43 -17.14
N VAL A 166 -17.88 -16.30 -16.27
CA VAL A 166 -18.36 -16.48 -14.89
C VAL A 166 -18.21 -15.18 -14.10
N GLU A 167 -17.05 -14.53 -14.18
CA GLU A 167 -16.76 -13.28 -13.48
C GLU A 167 -17.64 -12.12 -13.98
N ARG A 168 -17.81 -11.99 -15.30
CA ARG A 168 -18.68 -10.96 -15.88
C ARG A 168 -20.16 -11.18 -15.59
N ARG A 169 -20.60 -12.45 -15.51
CA ARG A 169 -21.94 -12.79 -15.03
C ARG A 169 -22.15 -12.32 -13.59
N ALA A 170 -21.17 -12.59 -12.72
CA ALA A 170 -21.22 -12.16 -11.33
C ALA A 170 -21.25 -10.63 -11.20
N ASP A 171 -20.45 -9.91 -11.98
CA ASP A 171 -20.46 -8.45 -12.02
C ASP A 171 -21.82 -7.90 -12.48
N ALA A 172 -22.45 -8.51 -13.50
CA ALA A 172 -23.80 -8.15 -13.94
C ALA A 172 -24.87 -8.41 -12.86
N LEU A 173 -24.76 -9.52 -12.12
CA LEU A 173 -25.63 -9.82 -10.97
C LEU A 173 -25.45 -8.77 -9.85
N LEU A 174 -24.22 -8.36 -9.59
CA LEU A 174 -23.94 -7.28 -8.64
C LEU A 174 -24.56 -5.95 -9.09
N ALA A 175 -24.45 -5.62 -10.36
CA ALA A 175 -25.01 -4.39 -10.91
C ALA A 175 -26.54 -4.36 -10.89
N THR A 176 -27.20 -5.53 -10.88
CA THR A 176 -28.67 -5.65 -10.80
C THR A 176 -29.20 -5.84 -9.38
N GLY A 177 -28.33 -5.81 -8.34
CA GLY A 177 -28.73 -6.00 -6.94
C GLY A 177 -28.89 -7.48 -6.52
N ALA A 178 -28.65 -8.45 -7.42
CA ALA A 178 -28.79 -9.89 -7.15
C ALA A 178 -27.50 -10.49 -6.55
N ALA A 179 -26.89 -9.80 -5.59
CA ALA A 179 -25.59 -10.17 -5.02
C ALA A 179 -25.58 -11.56 -4.37
N ARG A 180 -26.68 -11.99 -3.77
CA ARG A 180 -26.77 -13.31 -3.12
C ARG A 180 -26.62 -14.46 -4.11
N ASP A 181 -27.10 -14.27 -5.34
CA ASP A 181 -27.06 -15.31 -6.38
C ASP A 181 -25.63 -15.49 -6.92
N ALA A 182 -24.79 -14.45 -6.85
CA ALA A 182 -23.39 -14.53 -7.28
C ALA A 182 -22.48 -15.26 -6.27
N VAL A 183 -22.83 -15.31 -4.97
CA VAL A 183 -21.92 -15.80 -3.90
C VAL A 183 -21.55 -17.27 -4.07
N ALA A 184 -22.55 -18.15 -4.38
CA ALA A 184 -22.29 -19.59 -4.48
C ALA A 184 -21.35 -19.92 -5.65
N ASP A 185 -21.62 -19.32 -6.81
CA ASP A 185 -20.83 -19.54 -8.03
C ASP A 185 -19.41 -18.99 -7.89
N LEU A 186 -19.27 -17.79 -7.32
CA LEU A 186 -17.95 -17.21 -7.07
C LEU A 186 -17.14 -18.00 -6.03
N ARG A 187 -17.77 -18.56 -4.99
CA ARG A 187 -17.06 -19.44 -4.05
C ARG A 187 -16.51 -20.69 -4.74
N ALA A 188 -17.31 -21.34 -5.57
CA ALA A 188 -16.85 -22.49 -6.34
C ALA A 188 -15.74 -22.10 -7.32
N HIS A 189 -15.87 -20.92 -7.93
CA HIS A 189 -14.92 -20.39 -8.90
C HIS A 189 -13.55 -20.11 -8.28
N VAL A 190 -13.48 -19.37 -7.14
CA VAL A 190 -12.19 -19.08 -6.47
C VAL A 190 -11.55 -20.33 -5.87
N ALA A 191 -12.35 -21.31 -5.44
CA ALA A 191 -11.83 -22.58 -4.94
C ALA A 191 -11.15 -23.40 -6.06
N ALA A 192 -11.72 -23.39 -7.26
CA ALA A 192 -11.15 -24.07 -8.43
C ALA A 192 -10.00 -23.29 -9.08
N HIS A 193 -10.03 -21.96 -9.02
CA HIS A 193 -9.09 -21.06 -9.71
C HIS A 193 -8.56 -19.98 -8.76
N PRO A 194 -7.76 -20.34 -7.73
CA PRO A 194 -7.34 -19.45 -6.67
C PRO A 194 -6.43 -18.29 -7.12
N GLY A 195 -5.81 -18.38 -8.31
CA GLY A 195 -5.01 -17.32 -8.91
C GLY A 195 -5.80 -16.16 -9.54
N ARG A 196 -7.15 -16.26 -9.60
CA ARG A 196 -8.00 -15.23 -10.21
C ARG A 196 -8.35 -14.13 -9.20
N GLU A 197 -7.56 -13.07 -9.16
CA GLU A 197 -7.73 -11.96 -8.20
C GLU A 197 -9.08 -11.25 -8.35
N ASP A 198 -9.51 -10.97 -9.59
CA ASP A 198 -10.79 -10.31 -9.85
C ASP A 198 -11.98 -11.11 -9.31
N ALA A 199 -11.92 -12.43 -9.35
CA ALA A 199 -12.96 -13.31 -8.79
C ALA A 199 -13.04 -13.19 -7.26
N TRP A 200 -11.92 -13.10 -6.56
CA TRP A 200 -11.88 -12.85 -5.12
C TRP A 200 -12.47 -11.48 -4.76
N ALA A 201 -12.12 -10.43 -5.52
CA ALA A 201 -12.66 -9.09 -5.34
C ALA A 201 -14.19 -9.04 -5.57
N LEU A 202 -14.69 -9.75 -6.60
CA LEU A 202 -16.11 -9.90 -6.88
C LEU A 202 -16.82 -10.68 -5.76
N LEU A 203 -16.24 -11.77 -5.25
CA LEU A 203 -16.81 -12.54 -4.14
C LEU A 203 -16.93 -11.69 -2.86
N ALA A 204 -15.88 -10.95 -2.51
CA ALA A 204 -15.93 -10.06 -1.37
C ALA A 204 -17.00 -8.96 -1.54
N THR A 205 -17.10 -8.37 -2.74
CA THR A 205 -18.13 -7.38 -3.05
C THR A 205 -19.55 -7.99 -2.99
N ALA A 206 -19.73 -9.23 -3.47
CA ALA A 206 -21.00 -9.93 -3.42
C ALA A 206 -21.43 -10.22 -1.97
N LEU A 207 -20.50 -10.66 -1.12
CA LEU A 207 -20.73 -10.91 0.30
C LEU A 207 -21.12 -9.63 1.04
N ASP A 208 -20.40 -8.53 0.80
CA ASP A 208 -20.71 -7.22 1.41
C ASP A 208 -22.11 -6.74 1.02
N ARG A 209 -22.44 -6.75 -0.28
CA ARG A 209 -23.80 -6.37 -0.76
C ARG A 209 -24.89 -7.33 -0.30
N ALA A 210 -24.56 -8.58 0.03
CA ALA A 210 -25.48 -9.52 0.66
C ALA A 210 -25.65 -9.30 2.18
N GLY A 211 -25.01 -8.26 2.76
CA GLY A 211 -25.03 -7.95 4.19
C GLY A 211 -24.08 -8.79 5.03
N ARG A 212 -23.15 -9.54 4.41
CA ARG A 212 -22.21 -10.46 5.05
C ARG A 212 -20.80 -9.87 5.12
N ARG A 213 -20.71 -8.62 5.60
CA ARG A 213 -19.48 -7.81 5.59
C ARG A 213 -18.28 -8.48 6.30
N GLY A 214 -18.54 -9.15 7.44
CA GLY A 214 -17.48 -9.89 8.14
C GLY A 214 -16.82 -10.96 7.27
N GLU A 215 -17.63 -11.73 6.54
CA GLU A 215 -17.15 -12.76 5.61
C GLU A 215 -16.47 -12.15 4.37
N ALA A 216 -16.91 -10.98 3.92
CA ALA A 216 -16.28 -10.26 2.82
C ALA A 216 -14.82 -9.89 3.17
N LEU A 217 -14.61 -9.30 4.34
CA LEU A 217 -13.27 -8.94 4.82
C LEU A 217 -12.38 -10.17 5.09
N GLU A 218 -12.97 -11.26 5.60
CA GLU A 218 -12.26 -12.53 5.76
C GLU A 218 -11.84 -13.12 4.42
N THR A 219 -12.73 -13.05 3.43
CA THR A 219 -12.44 -13.48 2.05
C THR A 219 -11.27 -12.71 1.45
N LEU A 220 -11.20 -11.40 1.63
CA LEU A 220 -10.07 -10.57 1.14
C LEU A 220 -8.75 -10.93 1.84
N ARG A 221 -8.77 -11.17 3.15
CA ARG A 221 -7.59 -11.64 3.88
C ARG A 221 -7.11 -13.00 3.40
N HIS A 222 -8.05 -13.93 3.20
CA HIS A 222 -7.75 -15.26 2.66
C HIS A 222 -7.19 -15.19 1.24
N ALA A 223 -7.78 -14.38 0.37
CA ALA A 223 -7.30 -14.16 -1.00
C ALA A 223 -5.85 -13.68 -1.03
N ARG A 224 -5.48 -12.69 -0.20
CA ARG A 224 -4.09 -12.23 -0.08
C ARG A 224 -3.14 -13.33 0.34
N HIS A 225 -3.53 -14.10 1.35
CA HIS A 225 -2.71 -15.22 1.82
C HIS A 225 -2.45 -16.25 0.70
N VAL A 226 -3.49 -16.62 -0.04
CA VAL A 226 -3.39 -17.58 -1.15
C VAL A 226 -2.54 -17.02 -2.29
N LEU A 227 -2.79 -15.78 -2.72
CA LEU A 227 -2.06 -15.16 -3.83
C LEU A 227 -0.59 -14.95 -3.52
N THR A 228 -0.27 -14.49 -2.30
CA THR A 228 1.12 -14.29 -1.87
C THR A 228 1.83 -15.62 -1.65
N GLY A 229 1.19 -16.56 -0.96
CA GLY A 229 1.81 -17.85 -0.61
C GLY A 229 1.99 -18.80 -1.80
N THR A 230 1.06 -18.82 -2.76
CA THR A 230 1.09 -19.76 -3.89
C THR A 230 1.72 -19.17 -5.14
N PHE A 231 1.54 -17.88 -5.39
CA PHE A 231 1.95 -17.23 -6.65
C PHE A 231 3.04 -16.18 -6.48
N GLY A 232 3.45 -15.85 -5.22
CA GLY A 232 4.50 -14.86 -4.94
C GLY A 232 4.13 -13.42 -5.35
N SER A 233 2.89 -13.18 -5.79
CA SER A 233 2.40 -11.85 -6.16
C SER A 233 1.81 -11.17 -4.94
N GLY A 234 2.23 -9.92 -4.65
CA GLY A 234 1.54 -9.07 -3.69
C GLY A 234 0.08 -8.85 -4.10
N SER A 235 -0.78 -8.40 -3.19
CA SER A 235 -2.17 -8.08 -3.49
C SER A 235 -2.25 -7.04 -4.62
N GLY A 236 -2.92 -7.39 -5.71
CA GLY A 236 -3.10 -6.50 -6.83
C GLY A 236 -4.18 -5.45 -6.56
N HIS A 237 -4.36 -4.54 -7.52
CA HIS A 237 -5.30 -3.41 -7.43
C HIS A 237 -6.78 -3.81 -7.25
N ALA A 238 -7.18 -5.02 -7.68
CA ALA A 238 -8.58 -5.44 -7.60
C ALA A 238 -9.02 -5.70 -6.15
N LEU A 239 -8.20 -6.41 -5.36
CA LEU A 239 -8.47 -6.65 -3.94
C LEU A 239 -8.44 -5.37 -3.12
N ALA A 240 -7.46 -4.49 -3.37
CA ALA A 240 -7.36 -3.21 -2.67
C ALA A 240 -8.59 -2.33 -2.91
N ARG A 241 -9.03 -2.20 -4.17
CA ARG A 241 -10.25 -1.46 -4.52
C ARG A 241 -11.52 -2.07 -3.93
N ALA A 242 -11.64 -3.39 -3.88
CA ALA A 242 -12.77 -4.06 -3.26
C ALA A 242 -12.81 -3.80 -1.76
N GLU A 243 -11.67 -3.88 -1.09
CA GLU A 243 -11.55 -3.61 0.34
C GLU A 243 -11.89 -2.16 0.67
N THR A 244 -11.31 -1.19 -0.03
CA THR A 244 -11.62 0.23 0.13
C THR A 244 -13.13 0.48 -0.03
N ARG A 245 -13.76 -0.10 -1.06
CA ARG A 245 -15.20 0.04 -1.29
C ARG A 245 -16.02 -0.57 -0.16
N ILE A 246 -15.67 -1.78 0.30
CA ILE A 246 -16.34 -2.45 1.41
C ILE A 246 -16.21 -1.64 2.69
N LEU A 247 -15.03 -1.10 2.96
CA LEU A 247 -14.76 -0.30 4.14
C LEU A 247 -15.44 1.08 4.11
N SER A 248 -15.56 1.68 2.93
CA SER A 248 -16.23 2.99 2.74
C SER A 248 -17.76 2.91 2.67
N THR A 249 -18.36 1.72 2.48
CA THR A 249 -19.81 1.53 2.42
C THR A 249 -20.37 1.39 3.84
N PRO A 250 -21.34 2.22 4.29
CA PRO A 250 -22.00 2.05 5.58
C PRO A 250 -22.65 0.66 5.68
N PRO A 251 -22.72 0.03 6.87
CA PRO A 251 -23.17 -1.36 7.04
C PRO A 251 -24.64 -1.64 6.68
N ASP A 252 -25.42 -0.65 6.28
CA ASP A 252 -26.84 -0.77 5.95
C ASP A 252 -27.24 -0.42 4.51
N ALA A 253 -26.30 -0.34 3.57
CA ALA A 253 -26.62 -0.11 2.15
C ALA A 253 -26.96 -1.41 1.41
N GLY A 254 -27.86 -2.20 1.97
CA GLY A 254 -28.51 -3.31 1.29
C GLY A 254 -29.96 -2.91 0.94
N ILE A 255 -30.22 -2.86 -0.39
CA ILE A 255 -31.53 -2.69 -1.06
C ILE A 255 -31.99 -1.21 -1.17
N GLU A 256 -31.84 -0.57 -2.35
CA GLU A 256 -32.86 -0.35 -3.35
C GLU A 256 -32.49 0.70 -4.40
N SER A 257 -32.94 0.44 -5.60
CA SER A 257 -33.27 1.27 -6.76
C SER A 257 -33.01 2.78 -6.69
N ALA A 258 -32.25 3.24 -7.67
CA ALA A 258 -31.92 4.62 -7.99
C ALA A 258 -33.15 5.56 -8.14
N GLY A 259 -33.04 6.73 -7.56
CA GLY A 259 -33.66 7.97 -8.07
C GLY A 259 -34.80 8.58 -7.25
N ALA A 260 -35.73 7.82 -6.65
CA ALA A 260 -36.81 8.38 -5.81
C ALA A 260 -36.58 8.13 -4.31
N ALA A 261 -35.80 7.11 -3.98
CA ALA A 261 -35.48 6.71 -2.61
C ALA A 261 -34.44 7.64 -1.94
N ASP A 262 -33.50 8.23 -2.70
CA ASP A 262 -32.47 9.12 -2.17
C ASP A 262 -33.09 10.36 -1.48
N GLY A 263 -34.14 10.92 -2.04
CA GLY A 263 -34.83 12.05 -1.45
C GLY A 263 -35.64 11.71 -0.18
N VAL A 264 -36.22 10.50 -0.10
CA VAL A 264 -36.93 10.01 1.08
C VAL A 264 -35.94 9.55 2.11
N TRP A 265 -34.87 8.85 1.72
CA TRP A 265 -33.82 8.37 2.62
C TRP A 265 -33.06 9.52 3.27
N ASN A 266 -32.61 10.52 2.49
CA ASN A 266 -31.95 11.71 3.03
C ASN A 266 -32.82 12.50 3.99
N ARG A 267 -34.15 12.59 3.74
CA ARG A 267 -35.09 13.21 4.67
C ARG A 267 -35.36 12.34 5.89
N THR A 268 -35.44 11.02 5.73
CA THR A 268 -35.63 10.08 6.82
C THR A 268 -34.37 9.93 7.66
N ALA A 269 -33.20 9.90 7.05
CA ALA A 269 -31.90 9.93 7.73
C ALA A 269 -31.71 11.25 8.51
N ALA A 270 -32.04 12.38 7.92
CA ALA A 270 -32.00 13.68 8.60
C ALA A 270 -33.05 13.79 9.74
N ALA A 271 -34.24 13.19 9.59
CA ALA A 271 -35.23 13.11 10.65
C ALA A 271 -34.82 12.13 11.76
N TRP A 272 -34.17 11.03 11.36
CA TRP A 272 -33.62 10.02 12.27
C TRP A 272 -32.40 10.56 13.04
N ASP A 273 -31.50 11.30 12.39
CA ASP A 273 -30.34 11.93 13.02
C ASP A 273 -30.76 13.01 14.04
N ARG A 274 -31.91 13.68 13.81
CA ARG A 274 -32.50 14.59 14.80
C ARG A 274 -33.15 13.87 15.98
N SER A 275 -33.67 12.67 15.79
CA SER A 275 -34.45 11.94 16.81
C SER A 275 -33.65 10.96 17.65
N VAL A 276 -32.37 10.59 17.24
CA VAL A 276 -31.60 9.55 17.93
C VAL A 276 -30.12 9.93 18.07
N PRO A 277 -29.79 10.84 19.01
CA PRO A 277 -28.41 11.26 19.29
C PRO A 277 -27.46 10.10 19.61
N ALA A 278 -27.94 9.02 20.22
CA ALA A 278 -27.13 7.85 20.60
C ALA A 278 -26.56 7.07 19.40
N ARG A 279 -27.22 7.08 18.23
CA ARG A 279 -26.72 6.38 17.04
C ARG A 279 -25.70 7.19 16.24
N ALA A 280 -25.80 8.51 16.20
CA ALA A 280 -24.77 9.37 15.63
C ALA A 280 -23.45 9.19 16.41
N ARG A 281 -23.51 9.15 17.74
CA ARG A 281 -22.38 8.86 18.63
C ARG A 281 -21.76 7.48 18.32
N ALA A 282 -22.58 6.45 18.17
CA ALA A 282 -22.11 5.09 17.85
C ALA A 282 -21.44 5.03 16.48
N ARG A 283 -21.95 5.74 15.48
CA ARG A 283 -21.32 5.85 14.16
C ARG A 283 -19.95 6.54 14.21
N LEU A 284 -19.87 7.69 14.87
CA LEU A 284 -18.60 8.41 15.03
C LEU A 284 -17.53 7.53 15.72
N HIS A 285 -17.92 6.79 16.77
CA HIS A 285 -17.01 5.86 17.44
C HIS A 285 -16.58 4.69 16.54
N ALA A 286 -17.50 4.09 15.79
CA ALA A 286 -17.18 3.00 14.86
C ALA A 286 -16.26 3.46 13.74
N THR A 287 -16.50 4.65 13.18
CA THR A 287 -15.64 5.26 12.15
C THR A 287 -14.25 5.56 12.69
N ALA A 288 -14.15 6.06 13.93
CA ALA A 288 -12.84 6.32 14.55
C ALA A 288 -12.01 5.04 14.74
N GLY A 289 -12.67 3.94 15.15
CA GLY A 289 -12.02 2.63 15.24
C GLY A 289 -11.56 2.12 13.88
N LEU A 290 -12.39 2.26 12.85
CA LEU A 290 -12.05 1.86 11.49
C LEU A 290 -10.84 2.64 10.93
N LEU A 291 -10.81 3.97 11.11
CA LEU A 291 -9.68 4.80 10.66
C LEU A 291 -8.38 4.45 11.37
N ARG A 292 -8.45 4.10 12.64
CA ARG A 292 -7.32 3.58 13.40
C ARG A 292 -6.78 2.28 12.82
N ASP A 293 -7.66 1.33 12.51
CA ASP A 293 -7.27 0.04 11.94
C ASP A 293 -6.74 0.21 10.50
N LEU A 294 -7.32 1.11 9.71
CA LEU A 294 -6.86 1.46 8.37
C LEU A 294 -5.44 2.05 8.37
N ALA A 295 -5.13 2.91 9.33
CA ALA A 295 -3.82 3.57 9.42
C ALA A 295 -2.63 2.61 9.64
N VAL A 296 -2.87 1.38 10.09
CA VAL A 296 -1.82 0.37 10.30
C VAL A 296 -1.65 -0.60 9.14
N THR A 297 -2.47 -0.50 8.07
CA THR A 297 -2.45 -1.45 6.95
C THR A 297 -1.44 -1.11 5.86
N GLY A 298 -0.90 0.12 5.81
CA GLY A 298 0.10 0.51 4.81
C GLY A 298 -0.13 1.90 4.22
N ALA A 299 0.58 2.21 3.14
CA ALA A 299 0.70 3.53 2.54
C ALA A 299 -0.63 4.22 2.24
N ASP A 300 -1.49 3.57 1.46
CA ASP A 300 -2.79 4.13 1.04
C ASP A 300 -3.74 4.23 2.23
N GLY A 301 -3.74 3.22 3.11
CA GLY A 301 -4.56 3.22 4.31
C GLY A 301 -4.20 4.32 5.30
N LEU A 302 -2.92 4.66 5.41
CA LEU A 302 -2.44 5.74 6.26
C LEU A 302 -2.88 7.12 5.74
N GLN A 303 -2.84 7.33 4.42
CA GLN A 303 -3.27 8.57 3.78
C GLN A 303 -4.78 8.76 3.92
N GLU A 304 -5.57 7.76 3.56
CA GLU A 304 -7.04 7.77 3.70
C GLU A 304 -7.47 8.01 5.15
N ALA A 305 -6.81 7.35 6.11
CA ALA A 305 -7.09 7.56 7.53
C ALA A 305 -6.85 9.00 7.98
N ARG A 306 -5.81 9.68 7.46
CA ARG A 306 -5.52 11.09 7.78
C ARG A 306 -6.59 12.03 7.23
N GLU A 307 -6.98 11.87 5.98
CA GLU A 307 -7.98 12.72 5.33
C GLU A 307 -9.33 12.61 6.04
N HIS A 308 -9.79 11.39 6.28
CA HIS A 308 -11.09 11.15 6.92
C HIS A 308 -11.11 11.45 8.43
N ARG A 309 -9.95 11.43 9.10
CA ARG A 309 -9.85 11.80 10.52
C ARG A 309 -10.25 13.25 10.75
N ARG A 310 -9.87 14.18 9.86
CA ARG A 310 -10.25 15.60 9.96
C ARG A 310 -11.76 15.79 9.84
N ASP A 311 -12.37 15.14 8.85
CA ASP A 311 -13.83 15.20 8.63
C ASP A 311 -14.58 14.63 9.83
N LEU A 312 -14.10 13.53 10.40
CA LEU A 312 -14.69 12.90 11.57
C LEU A 312 -14.65 13.81 12.81
N ILE A 313 -13.53 14.48 13.04
CA ILE A 313 -13.37 15.42 14.15
C ILE A 313 -14.28 16.64 13.96
N SER A 314 -14.34 17.21 12.75
CA SER A 314 -15.24 18.29 12.41
C SER A 314 -16.71 17.91 12.65
N ALA A 315 -17.10 16.71 12.24
CA ALA A 315 -18.45 16.16 12.51
C ALA A 315 -18.72 16.01 14.01
N ALA A 316 -17.73 15.60 14.80
CA ALA A 316 -17.87 15.51 16.25
C ALA A 316 -18.03 16.90 16.91
N GLU A 317 -17.23 17.89 16.49
CA GLU A 317 -17.31 19.29 16.98
C GLU A 317 -18.68 19.91 16.68
N THR A 318 -19.31 19.60 15.53
CA THR A 318 -20.65 20.10 15.18
C THR A 318 -21.76 19.58 16.09
N THR A 319 -21.53 18.48 16.83
CA THR A 319 -22.50 17.97 17.80
C THR A 319 -22.66 18.84 19.04
N GLY A 320 -21.69 19.72 19.33
CA GLY A 320 -21.64 20.54 20.53
C GLY A 320 -21.43 19.74 21.83
N ASP A 321 -21.03 18.47 21.76
CA ASP A 321 -20.74 17.60 22.91
C ASP A 321 -19.22 17.52 23.12
N PRO A 322 -18.65 18.21 24.14
CA PRO A 322 -17.20 18.24 24.36
C PRO A 322 -16.62 16.88 24.71
N GLU A 323 -17.36 16.04 25.42
CA GLU A 323 -16.91 14.71 25.82
C GLU A 323 -16.86 13.75 24.63
N LEU A 324 -17.86 13.80 23.74
CA LEU A 324 -17.85 13.04 22.50
C LEU A 324 -16.69 13.47 21.60
N THR A 325 -16.49 14.78 21.41
CA THR A 325 -15.38 15.33 20.63
C THR A 325 -14.03 14.86 21.20
N ALA A 326 -13.85 14.93 22.52
CA ALA A 326 -12.66 14.44 23.19
C ALA A 326 -12.41 12.93 22.97
N ARG A 327 -13.47 12.12 23.03
CA ARG A 327 -13.39 10.68 22.77
C ARG A 327 -12.99 10.39 21.33
N ILE A 328 -13.58 11.08 20.36
CA ILE A 328 -13.27 10.89 18.94
C ILE A 328 -11.82 11.29 18.64
N ILE A 329 -11.37 12.45 19.10
CA ILE A 329 -9.96 12.88 18.92
C ILE A 329 -9.00 11.87 19.55
N GLY A 330 -9.29 11.45 20.80
CA GLY A 330 -8.43 10.56 21.58
C GLY A 330 -8.50 9.08 21.21
N SER A 331 -9.47 8.65 20.38
CA SER A 331 -9.60 7.25 19.97
C SER A 331 -8.59 6.83 18.90
N TYR A 332 -7.99 7.78 18.20
CA TYR A 332 -6.93 7.52 17.22
C TYR A 332 -5.58 7.50 17.92
N ASP A 333 -5.22 6.37 18.53
CA ASP A 333 -4.00 6.13 19.27
C ASP A 333 -2.96 5.31 18.45
N VAL A 334 -2.93 5.54 17.14
CA VAL A 334 -1.95 4.93 16.24
C VAL A 334 -0.55 5.44 16.58
N PRO A 335 0.43 4.55 16.80
CA PRO A 335 1.78 4.96 17.11
C PRO A 335 2.40 5.78 15.98
N ALA A 336 2.82 7.01 16.26
CA ALA A 336 3.65 7.77 15.33
C ALA A 336 5.08 7.24 15.39
N VAL A 337 5.61 6.80 14.26
CA VAL A 337 6.92 6.14 14.16
C VAL A 337 8.02 7.08 13.63
N TRP A 338 7.64 8.22 13.06
CA TRP A 338 8.57 9.20 12.51
C TRP A 338 8.33 10.59 13.11
N THR A 339 9.41 11.29 13.38
CA THR A 339 9.39 12.56 14.13
C THR A 339 9.06 13.79 13.28
N ARG A 340 8.87 13.62 11.98
CA ARG A 340 8.37 14.67 11.09
C ARG A 340 6.94 14.37 10.69
N ALA A 341 6.07 15.38 10.73
CA ALA A 341 4.69 15.21 10.27
C ALA A 341 4.65 15.09 8.74
N ASP A 342 3.85 14.15 8.23
CA ASP A 342 3.62 13.99 6.80
C ASP A 342 2.73 15.10 6.22
N ASP A 343 1.81 15.62 7.05
CA ASP A 343 0.93 16.77 6.79
C ASP A 343 1.04 17.75 7.98
N PRO A 344 1.98 18.71 7.94
CA PRO A 344 2.18 19.67 9.04
C PRO A 344 0.97 20.58 9.29
N GLU A 345 0.23 20.94 8.24
CA GLU A 345 -0.96 21.80 8.35
C GLU A 345 -2.09 21.06 9.06
N GLY A 346 -2.41 19.84 8.62
CA GLY A 346 -3.40 18.98 9.25
C GLY A 346 -3.03 18.61 10.68
N ALA A 347 -1.75 18.37 10.98
CA ALA A 347 -1.26 18.16 12.34
C ALA A 347 -1.52 19.38 13.23
N GLY A 348 -1.28 20.59 12.70
CA GLY A 348 -1.58 21.85 13.39
C GLY A 348 -3.08 22.03 13.68
N GLU A 349 -3.96 21.62 12.77
CA GLU A 349 -5.42 21.60 12.96
C GLU A 349 -5.83 20.66 14.10
N LEU A 350 -5.25 19.45 14.11
CA LEU A 350 -5.49 18.45 15.16
C LEU A 350 -5.05 18.94 16.54
N VAL A 351 -3.89 19.60 16.62
CA VAL A 351 -3.41 20.24 17.87
C VAL A 351 -4.40 21.28 18.35
N ARG A 352 -4.93 22.14 17.44
CA ARG A 352 -5.93 23.15 17.80
C ARG A 352 -7.23 22.51 18.31
N SER A 353 -7.74 21.50 17.62
CA SER A 353 -8.97 20.77 18.03
C SER A 353 -8.80 20.08 19.38
N ALA A 354 -7.66 19.38 19.58
CA ALA A 354 -7.36 18.77 20.88
C ALA A 354 -7.23 19.78 22.01
N ALA A 355 -6.57 20.91 21.78
CA ALA A 355 -6.42 21.96 22.77
C ALA A 355 -7.78 22.62 23.14
N ARG A 356 -8.65 22.86 22.14
CA ARG A 356 -10.04 23.32 22.39
C ARG A 356 -10.82 22.30 23.23
N ALA A 357 -10.73 21.01 22.90
CA ALA A 357 -11.41 19.96 23.66
C ALA A 357 -10.90 19.88 25.12
N VAL A 358 -9.59 20.00 25.35
CA VAL A 358 -9.02 20.08 26.73
C VAL A 358 -9.60 21.26 27.50
N ALA A 359 -9.68 22.43 26.87
CA ALA A 359 -10.22 23.64 27.50
C ALA A 359 -11.71 23.50 27.81
N GLN A 360 -12.51 22.88 26.91
CA GLN A 360 -13.94 22.66 27.10
C GLN A 360 -14.25 21.63 28.19
N LEU A 361 -13.44 20.59 28.33
CA LEU A 361 -13.58 19.60 29.42
C LEU A 361 -13.29 20.21 30.79
N GLY A 362 -12.51 21.27 30.85
CA GLY A 362 -12.10 21.93 32.09
C GLY A 362 -11.19 21.08 32.98
N PRO A 363 -10.85 21.57 34.18
CA PRO A 363 -9.95 20.89 35.11
C PRO A 363 -10.58 19.65 35.75
N ASP A 364 -11.89 19.60 35.87
CA ASP A 364 -12.66 18.53 36.52
C ASP A 364 -13.14 17.46 35.52
N GLY A 365 -12.80 17.62 34.24
CA GLY A 365 -13.16 16.67 33.21
C GLY A 365 -12.51 15.28 33.39
N PRO A 366 -13.03 14.21 32.69
CA PRO A 366 -12.51 12.85 32.85
C PRO A 366 -11.01 12.77 32.60
N PRO A 367 -10.17 12.36 33.58
CA PRO A 367 -8.71 12.45 33.49
C PRO A 367 -8.14 11.56 32.39
N ALA A 368 -8.79 10.45 32.03
CA ALA A 368 -8.39 9.60 30.92
C ALA A 368 -8.54 10.29 29.56
N LEU A 369 -9.64 11.01 29.33
CA LEU A 369 -9.85 11.79 28.10
C LEU A 369 -8.86 12.95 28.01
N ARG A 370 -8.64 13.64 29.13
CA ARG A 370 -7.64 14.72 29.21
C ARG A 370 -6.24 14.18 28.85
N ALA A 371 -5.84 13.04 29.41
CA ALA A 371 -4.54 12.44 29.11
C ALA A 371 -4.42 12.03 27.63
N ARG A 372 -5.47 11.47 27.01
CA ARG A 372 -5.49 11.15 25.58
C ARG A 372 -5.35 12.40 24.71
N LEU A 373 -6.09 13.45 24.98
CA LEU A 373 -5.99 14.71 24.22
C LEU A 373 -4.60 15.36 24.35
N LEU A 374 -4.01 15.37 25.54
CA LEU A 374 -2.65 15.85 25.77
C LEU A 374 -1.62 15.00 25.02
N SER A 375 -1.82 13.68 24.94
CA SER A 375 -0.98 12.80 24.12
C SER A 375 -1.10 13.16 22.62
N VAL A 376 -2.32 13.43 22.11
CA VAL A 376 -2.52 13.92 20.74
C VAL A 376 -1.77 15.22 20.51
N VAL A 377 -1.88 16.21 21.41
CA VAL A 377 -1.14 17.48 21.32
C VAL A 377 0.37 17.20 21.22
N ALA A 378 0.90 16.33 22.09
CA ALA A 378 2.32 16.01 22.11
C ALA A 378 2.79 15.28 20.83
N VAL A 379 2.01 14.30 20.34
CA VAL A 379 2.35 13.55 19.15
C VAL A 379 2.26 14.39 17.88
N GLU A 380 1.18 15.16 17.71
CA GLU A 380 0.95 15.94 16.48
C GLU A 380 1.81 17.22 16.42
N SER A 381 2.38 17.66 17.54
CA SER A 381 3.38 18.75 17.55
C SER A 381 4.80 18.31 17.19
N ARG A 382 4.99 17.08 16.70
CA ARG A 382 6.30 16.54 16.30
C ARG A 382 6.93 17.34 15.15
N GLY A 383 8.24 17.46 15.16
CA GLY A 383 9.00 18.12 14.10
C GLY A 383 8.57 19.56 13.84
N ASP A 384 8.17 20.25 14.89
CA ASP A 384 7.71 21.65 14.86
C ASP A 384 6.37 21.87 14.11
N ALA A 385 5.61 20.80 13.84
CA ALA A 385 4.25 20.92 13.29
C ALA A 385 3.36 21.73 14.25
N GLY A 386 2.64 22.71 13.70
CA GLY A 386 1.78 23.60 14.51
C GLY A 386 2.51 24.77 15.19
N ALA A 387 3.80 25.00 14.89
CA ALA A 387 4.57 26.13 15.43
C ALA A 387 3.88 27.49 15.20
N ASP A 388 3.24 27.67 14.04
CA ASP A 388 2.56 28.90 13.64
C ASP A 388 1.05 28.90 13.96
N ALA A 389 0.54 27.83 14.59
CA ALA A 389 -0.88 27.67 14.84
C ALA A 389 -1.34 28.59 15.99
N PRO A 390 -2.17 29.65 15.77
CA PRO A 390 -2.74 30.44 16.83
C PRO A 390 -3.70 29.56 17.66
N LEU A 391 -3.43 29.44 18.96
CA LEU A 391 -4.39 28.80 19.87
C LEU A 391 -5.50 29.79 20.26
N PRO A 392 -6.72 29.30 20.59
CA PRO A 392 -7.76 30.16 21.12
C PRO A 392 -7.23 30.86 22.37
N ARG A 393 -7.36 32.19 22.41
CA ARG A 393 -7.01 33.03 23.54
C ARG A 393 -7.93 32.66 24.70
N ALA A 394 -7.43 31.89 25.64
CA ALA A 394 -7.99 31.89 26.97
C ALA A 394 -7.51 33.22 27.64
N ALA A 395 -8.47 34.00 28.09
CA ALA A 395 -8.36 35.29 28.72
C ALA A 395 -6.95 35.85 28.97
N GLU A 396 -6.73 37.07 28.47
CA GLU A 396 -5.53 37.90 28.51
C GLU A 396 -4.95 38.06 29.91
N VAL A 397 -3.98 37.28 30.33
CA VAL A 397 -3.19 37.59 31.55
C VAL A 397 -1.69 37.21 31.42
N ALA A 398 -1.22 36.49 30.41
CA ALA A 398 0.20 36.20 30.24
C ALA A 398 0.61 36.19 28.76
N PRO A 399 1.90 36.54 28.42
CA PRO A 399 2.39 36.38 27.06
C PRO A 399 2.23 34.91 26.60
N PRO A 400 1.89 34.67 25.34
CA PRO A 400 1.64 33.31 24.85
C PRO A 400 2.90 32.47 25.07
N GLU A 401 2.76 31.41 25.84
CA GLU A 401 3.84 30.46 26.07
C GLU A 401 4.31 29.87 24.72
N PRO A 402 5.63 29.78 24.48
CA PRO A 402 6.15 29.15 23.27
C PRO A 402 5.52 27.76 23.07
N TRP A 403 5.04 27.49 21.87
CA TRP A 403 4.31 26.27 21.56
C TRP A 403 5.09 24.97 21.96
N ARG A 404 6.42 24.96 21.87
CA ARG A 404 7.31 23.87 22.28
C ARG A 404 7.19 23.52 23.76
N LEU A 405 7.16 24.55 24.63
CA LEU A 405 6.98 24.35 26.06
C LEU A 405 5.60 23.76 26.35
N ARG A 406 4.58 24.14 25.57
CA ARG A 406 3.24 23.57 25.70
C ARG A 406 3.19 22.11 25.30
N ALA A 407 3.81 21.73 24.17
CA ALA A 407 3.86 20.34 23.71
C ALA A 407 4.62 19.45 24.70
N GLY A 408 5.75 19.91 25.19
CA GLY A 408 6.53 19.20 26.22
C GLY A 408 5.75 19.03 27.53
N ARG A 409 5.09 20.10 28.03
CA ARG A 409 4.23 20.00 29.22
C ARG A 409 3.03 19.09 29.02
N ALA A 410 2.43 19.10 27.81
CA ALA A 410 1.34 18.20 27.48
C ALA A 410 1.80 16.73 27.55
N ALA A 411 2.99 16.43 27.03
CA ALA A 411 3.59 15.11 27.12
C ALA A 411 3.82 14.68 28.58
N ASP A 412 4.45 15.54 29.39
CA ASP A 412 4.74 15.25 30.78
C ASP A 412 3.45 15.06 31.61
N GLU A 413 2.44 15.89 31.38
CA GLU A 413 1.15 15.76 32.06
C GLU A 413 0.41 14.50 31.64
N ALA A 414 0.42 14.16 30.34
CA ALA A 414 -0.19 12.94 29.83
C ALA A 414 0.41 11.69 30.49
N VAL A 415 1.75 11.60 30.54
CA VAL A 415 2.44 10.48 31.20
C VAL A 415 2.10 10.41 32.69
N ARG A 416 2.08 11.56 33.40
CA ARG A 416 1.72 11.58 34.83
C ARG A 416 0.29 11.11 35.07
N LEU A 417 -0.66 11.54 34.22
CA LEU A 417 -2.06 11.15 34.31
C LEU A 417 -2.21 9.64 34.00
N ALA A 418 -1.59 9.14 32.93
CA ALA A 418 -1.67 7.75 32.53
C ALA A 418 -1.11 6.81 33.61
N ARG A 419 0.03 7.17 34.22
CA ARG A 419 0.59 6.40 35.34
C ARG A 419 -0.34 6.36 36.55
N ARG A 420 -0.99 7.47 36.90
CA ARG A 420 -1.96 7.50 38.02
C ARG A 420 -3.19 6.67 37.75
N LEU A 421 -3.64 6.62 36.49
CA LEU A 421 -4.81 5.84 36.07
C LEU A 421 -4.52 4.34 35.92
N GLN A 422 -3.23 3.95 35.92
CA GLN A 422 -2.79 2.56 35.71
C GLN A 422 -3.37 1.94 34.44
N ASP A 423 -3.53 2.75 33.37
CA ASP A 423 -4.00 2.32 32.04
C ASP A 423 -2.78 2.10 31.14
N PRO A 424 -2.42 0.84 30.82
CA PRO A 424 -1.23 0.55 30.01
C PRO A 424 -1.30 1.08 28.59
N ALA A 425 -2.47 1.04 27.95
CA ALA A 425 -2.63 1.51 26.58
C ALA A 425 -2.50 3.04 26.53
N LEU A 426 -3.09 3.72 27.49
CA LEU A 426 -2.97 5.16 27.63
C LEU A 426 -1.53 5.58 27.94
N LEU A 427 -0.83 4.84 28.81
CA LEU A 427 0.57 5.11 29.13
C LEU A 427 1.46 4.91 27.89
N ALA A 428 1.24 3.85 27.11
CA ALA A 428 1.99 3.61 25.88
C ALA A 428 1.81 4.78 24.88
N PHE A 429 0.59 5.27 24.71
CA PHE A 429 0.32 6.43 23.84
C PHE A 429 0.94 7.72 24.39
N ALA A 430 0.89 7.95 25.71
CA ALA A 430 1.55 9.09 26.35
C ALA A 430 3.09 9.05 26.22
N LEU A 431 3.69 7.85 26.32
CA LEU A 431 5.13 7.64 26.09
C LEU A 431 5.53 7.91 24.64
N ASN A 432 4.67 7.62 23.66
CA ASN A 432 4.88 8.04 22.27
C ASN A 432 4.93 9.59 22.17
N GLY A 433 4.02 10.30 22.82
CA GLY A 433 4.06 11.75 22.91
C GLY A 433 5.36 12.27 23.57
N ALA A 434 5.78 11.64 24.64
CA ALA A 434 7.03 11.98 25.33
C ALA A 434 8.27 11.76 24.44
N PHE A 435 8.28 10.69 23.64
CA PHE A 435 9.32 10.47 22.63
C PHE A 435 9.33 11.58 21.58
N MET A 436 8.18 11.96 21.01
CA MET A 436 8.07 13.01 20.01
C MET A 436 8.55 14.38 20.53
N GLN A 437 8.49 14.61 21.83
CA GLN A 437 8.94 15.86 22.49
C GLN A 437 10.34 15.73 23.12
N SER A 438 11.08 14.62 22.90
CA SER A 438 12.41 14.40 23.47
C SER A 438 13.56 15.08 22.72
N PHE A 439 13.26 15.85 21.68
CA PHE A 439 14.23 16.50 20.80
C PHE A 439 14.46 17.99 21.14
N ALA A 440 14.11 18.43 22.35
CA ALA A 440 14.30 19.82 22.77
C ALA A 440 15.76 20.30 22.71
N THR A 441 16.71 19.37 22.91
CA THR A 441 18.16 19.57 22.82
C THR A 441 18.80 18.41 22.07
N CYS A 442 19.93 18.66 21.40
CA CYS A 442 20.79 17.59 20.89
C CYS A 442 21.32 16.70 22.04
N GLY A 443 21.82 15.53 21.71
CA GLY A 443 22.49 14.66 22.70
C GLY A 443 21.54 13.90 23.64
N SER A 444 20.32 13.61 23.19
CA SER A 444 19.31 12.93 24.01
C SER A 444 19.12 11.44 23.70
N ALA A 445 20.05 10.79 22.99
CA ALA A 445 19.90 9.39 22.55
C ALA A 445 19.78 8.43 23.74
N ALA A 446 20.58 8.57 24.80
CA ALA A 446 20.49 7.74 25.99
C ALA A 446 19.12 7.83 26.69
N ARG A 447 18.54 9.04 26.74
CA ARG A 447 17.18 9.23 27.28
C ARG A 447 16.14 8.57 26.38
N ARG A 448 16.30 8.65 25.05
CA ARG A 448 15.41 7.99 24.09
C ARG A 448 15.49 6.47 24.21
N ASP A 449 16.68 5.88 24.38
CA ASP A 449 16.80 4.43 24.62
C ASP A 449 16.08 3.98 25.90
N ALA A 450 16.23 4.73 26.99
CA ALA A 450 15.51 4.44 28.25
C ALA A 450 13.98 4.50 28.07
N LEU A 451 13.48 5.51 27.34
CA LEU A 451 12.07 5.67 26.99
C LEU A 451 11.55 4.52 26.11
N GLY A 452 12.30 4.14 25.07
CA GLY A 452 12.01 2.99 24.22
C GLY A 452 12.00 1.68 24.99
N GLY A 453 12.92 1.51 25.95
CA GLY A 453 12.97 0.37 26.85
C GLY A 453 11.76 0.27 27.79
N GLU A 454 11.30 1.39 28.36
CA GLU A 454 10.06 1.44 29.15
C GLU A 454 8.86 1.04 28.30
N LEU A 455 8.72 1.67 27.11
CA LEU A 455 7.62 1.40 26.17
C LEU A 455 7.61 -0.06 25.71
N THR A 456 8.77 -0.63 25.39
CA THR A 456 8.88 -2.03 24.96
C THR A 456 8.42 -2.99 26.05
N ARG A 457 8.89 -2.82 27.31
CA ARG A 457 8.45 -3.66 28.43
C ARG A 457 6.95 -3.57 28.64
N LEU A 458 6.42 -2.34 28.75
CA LEU A 458 4.98 -2.12 28.91
C LEU A 458 4.17 -2.79 27.79
N ALA A 459 4.62 -2.64 26.54
CA ALA A 459 3.92 -3.18 25.38
C ALA A 459 3.95 -4.70 25.31
N VAL A 460 5.06 -5.33 25.69
CA VAL A 460 5.19 -6.81 25.81
C VAL A 460 4.27 -7.34 26.90
N ASP A 461 4.33 -6.75 28.10
CA ASP A 461 3.56 -7.19 29.27
C ASP A 461 2.03 -7.12 29.04
N HIS A 462 1.60 -6.14 28.22
CA HIS A 462 0.17 -5.89 27.94
C HIS A 462 -0.26 -6.17 26.49
N GLN A 463 0.58 -6.85 25.71
CA GLN A 463 0.28 -7.26 24.31
C GLN A 463 -0.09 -6.09 23.38
N LEU A 464 0.49 -4.92 23.57
CA LEU A 464 0.28 -3.72 22.77
C LEU A 464 1.20 -3.72 21.54
N ARG A 465 0.93 -4.61 20.58
CA ARG A 465 1.83 -4.94 19.45
C ARG A 465 2.37 -3.72 18.67
N GLY A 466 1.54 -2.73 18.40
CA GLY A 466 1.97 -1.50 17.70
C GLY A 466 2.99 -0.69 18.48
N HIS A 467 2.80 -0.60 19.78
CA HIS A 467 3.71 0.11 20.69
C HIS A 467 4.98 -0.68 20.99
N GLU A 468 4.95 -2.03 20.91
CA GLU A 468 6.16 -2.85 20.99
C GLU A 468 7.09 -2.54 19.82
N VAL A 469 6.58 -2.53 18.59
CA VAL A 469 7.36 -2.15 17.39
C VAL A 469 7.92 -0.73 17.54
N LEU A 470 7.09 0.23 17.98
CA LEU A 470 7.55 1.61 18.23
C LEU A 470 8.67 1.66 19.28
N GLY A 471 8.50 1.00 20.41
CA GLY A 471 9.52 0.99 21.49
C GLY A 471 10.87 0.44 21.02
N ARG A 472 10.84 -0.64 20.23
CA ARG A 472 12.03 -1.23 19.62
C ARG A 472 12.65 -0.32 18.55
N LEU A 473 11.84 0.38 17.77
CA LEU A 473 12.30 1.35 16.77
C LEU A 473 12.99 2.55 17.43
N ILE A 474 12.42 3.08 18.52
CA ILE A 474 13.04 4.15 19.31
C ILE A 474 14.42 3.70 19.83
N ARG A 475 14.51 2.47 20.33
CA ARG A 475 15.77 1.91 20.80
C ARG A 475 16.78 1.72 19.68
N LEU A 476 16.37 1.15 18.54
CA LEU A 476 17.22 1.00 17.36
C LEU A 476 17.84 2.34 16.97
N GLN A 477 17.02 3.38 16.84
CA GLN A 477 17.46 4.73 16.48
C GLN A 477 18.40 5.34 17.53
N ALA A 478 18.06 5.22 18.81
CA ALA A 478 18.87 5.75 19.89
C ALA A 478 20.25 5.04 19.97
N LEU A 479 20.27 3.70 19.89
CA LEU A 479 21.47 2.90 19.92
C LEU A 479 22.36 3.15 18.69
N ALA A 480 21.77 3.33 17.50
CA ALA A 480 22.51 3.75 16.31
C ALA A 480 23.18 5.12 16.50
N GLY A 481 22.46 6.08 17.12
CA GLY A 481 23.02 7.38 17.49
C GLY A 481 24.20 7.30 18.45
N LEU A 482 24.14 6.36 19.41
CA LEU A 482 25.20 6.10 20.40
C LEU A 482 26.36 5.25 19.83
N GLY A 483 26.21 4.69 18.62
CA GLY A 483 27.21 3.80 18.02
C GLY A 483 27.20 2.35 18.55
N ASP A 484 26.20 1.97 19.34
CA ASP A 484 26.01 0.58 19.78
C ASP A 484 25.28 -0.24 18.70
N HIS A 485 26.00 -0.53 17.63
CA HIS A 485 25.44 -1.23 16.46
C HIS A 485 25.04 -2.67 16.76
N THR A 486 25.66 -3.31 17.75
CA THR A 486 25.32 -4.68 18.15
C THR A 486 23.93 -4.72 18.80
N ALA A 487 23.69 -3.83 19.75
CA ALA A 487 22.38 -3.74 20.38
C ALA A 487 21.30 -3.21 19.42
N ALA A 488 21.66 -2.30 18.50
CA ALA A 488 20.75 -1.79 17.48
C ALA A 488 20.31 -2.87 16.49
N GLU A 489 21.23 -3.72 16.00
CA GLU A 489 20.89 -4.84 15.10
C GLU A 489 19.97 -5.87 15.80
N ALA A 490 20.19 -6.16 17.06
CA ALA A 490 19.28 -7.02 17.83
C ALA A 490 17.85 -6.44 17.89
N GLN A 491 17.68 -5.10 17.93
CA GLN A 491 16.36 -4.49 17.81
C GLN A 491 15.81 -4.60 16.37
N ALA A 492 16.66 -4.45 15.35
CA ALA A 492 16.24 -4.56 13.95
C ALA A 492 15.73 -5.97 13.62
N GLU A 493 16.44 -7.03 14.05
CA GLU A 493 16.01 -8.42 13.89
C GLU A 493 14.65 -8.69 14.52
N GLU A 494 14.45 -8.18 15.73
CA GLU A 494 13.19 -8.34 16.44
C GLU A 494 12.04 -7.55 15.79
N ILE A 495 12.31 -6.34 15.28
CA ILE A 495 11.33 -5.55 14.49
C ILE A 495 10.93 -6.35 13.25
N ASP A 496 11.88 -6.91 12.50
CA ASP A 496 11.58 -7.68 11.29
C ASP A 496 10.75 -8.92 11.61
N ARG A 497 11.05 -9.62 12.73
CA ARG A 497 10.28 -10.77 13.19
C ARG A 497 8.82 -10.38 13.50
N LEU A 498 8.63 -9.24 14.18
CA LEU A 498 7.31 -8.70 14.51
C LEU A 498 6.58 -8.23 13.25
N ALA A 499 7.27 -7.53 12.35
CA ALA A 499 6.72 -7.03 11.10
C ALA A 499 6.21 -8.17 10.20
N HIS A 500 6.98 -9.25 10.11
CA HIS A 500 6.58 -10.45 9.35
C HIS A 500 5.38 -11.15 9.99
N ARG A 501 5.39 -11.32 11.30
CA ARG A 501 4.30 -11.99 12.04
C ARG A 501 2.97 -11.24 11.97
N ASP A 502 3.03 -9.90 12.06
CA ASP A 502 1.86 -9.03 12.22
C ASP A 502 1.53 -8.28 10.92
N GLU A 503 2.15 -8.65 9.78
CA GLU A 503 1.94 -8.08 8.43
C GLU A 503 2.07 -6.54 8.40
N ARG A 504 3.13 -6.00 9.01
CA ARG A 504 3.38 -4.56 9.13
C ARG A 504 4.55 -4.09 8.24
N PRO A 505 4.35 -3.87 6.95
CA PRO A 505 5.43 -3.58 6.00
C PRO A 505 6.21 -2.30 6.32
N LEU A 506 5.57 -1.30 6.92
CA LEU A 506 6.22 -0.04 7.28
C LEU A 506 7.37 -0.21 8.29
N ALA A 507 7.31 -1.20 9.18
CA ALA A 507 8.39 -1.43 10.14
C ALA A 507 9.68 -1.88 9.45
N GLY A 508 9.58 -2.70 8.38
CA GLY A 508 10.72 -3.15 7.58
C GLY A 508 11.42 -2.04 6.79
N VAL A 509 10.74 -0.93 6.52
CA VAL A 509 11.34 0.26 5.90
C VAL A 509 12.47 0.81 6.78
N PHE A 510 12.22 0.96 8.07
CA PHE A 510 13.19 1.52 9.01
C PHE A 510 14.38 0.59 9.25
N THR A 511 14.18 -0.72 9.33
CA THR A 511 15.27 -1.69 9.47
C THR A 511 16.14 -1.76 8.21
N ALA A 512 15.54 -1.64 7.02
CA ALA A 512 16.28 -1.58 5.76
C ALA A 512 17.15 -0.31 5.67
N TRP A 513 16.64 0.85 6.09
CA TRP A 513 17.41 2.09 6.18
C TRP A 513 18.58 1.95 7.15
N TYR A 514 18.30 1.46 8.37
CA TYR A 514 19.33 1.25 9.38
C TYR A 514 20.45 0.32 8.89
N ARG A 515 20.14 -0.78 8.19
CA ARG A 515 21.17 -1.68 7.65
C ARG A 515 22.00 -1.03 6.53
N ALA A 516 21.43 -0.10 5.77
CA ALA A 516 22.24 0.69 4.83
C ALA A 516 23.22 1.62 5.57
N LEU A 517 22.75 2.26 6.66
CA LEU A 517 23.57 3.06 7.56
C LEU A 517 24.67 2.19 8.21
N LEU A 518 24.33 1.02 8.74
CA LEU A 518 25.28 0.12 9.38
C LEU A 518 26.43 -0.26 8.45
N VAL A 519 26.12 -0.61 7.19
CA VAL A 519 27.18 -0.88 6.17
C VAL A 519 28.02 0.37 5.90
N CYS A 520 27.41 1.57 5.96
CA CYS A 520 28.20 2.80 5.81
C CYS A 520 29.17 3.03 6.96
N GLU A 521 28.80 2.63 8.18
CA GLU A 521 29.65 2.73 9.37
C GLU A 521 30.78 1.68 9.36
N THR A 522 30.48 0.43 8.96
CA THR A 522 31.44 -0.71 9.02
C THR A 522 32.31 -0.83 7.78
N ASP A 523 31.73 -0.72 6.59
CA ASP A 523 32.39 -1.04 5.32
C ASP A 523 32.60 0.21 4.43
N GLY A 524 32.09 1.35 4.86
CA GLY A 524 32.22 2.64 4.20
C GLY A 524 31.21 2.91 3.09
N TRP A 525 31.27 4.14 2.55
CA TRP A 525 30.30 4.65 1.58
C TRP A 525 30.18 3.82 0.30
N THR A 526 31.31 3.35 -0.26
CA THR A 526 31.30 2.59 -1.51
C THR A 526 30.47 1.31 -1.41
N ALA A 527 30.54 0.62 -0.26
CA ALA A 527 29.74 -0.57 0.02
C ALA A 527 28.27 -0.24 0.33
N ALA A 528 28.01 0.89 0.98
CA ALA A 528 26.68 1.31 1.40
C ALA A 528 25.82 1.89 0.27
N ARG A 529 26.44 2.59 -0.69
CA ARG A 529 25.75 3.29 -1.80
C ARG A 529 24.71 2.44 -2.54
N PRO A 530 24.96 1.20 -2.97
CA PRO A 530 23.96 0.38 -3.66
C PRO A 530 22.82 -0.04 -2.74
N ARG A 531 23.05 -0.14 -1.42
CA ARG A 531 22.01 -0.43 -0.43
C ARG A 531 21.08 0.77 -0.25
N TYR A 532 21.65 1.97 -0.10
CA TYR A 532 20.87 3.20 -0.04
C TYR A 532 20.02 3.43 -1.29
N ALA A 533 20.56 3.20 -2.49
CA ALA A 533 19.82 3.32 -3.75
C ALA A 533 18.59 2.37 -3.78
N ARG A 534 18.78 1.13 -3.29
CA ARG A 534 17.68 0.15 -3.22
C ARG A 534 16.61 0.58 -2.22
N VAL A 535 17.01 1.02 -1.03
CA VAL A 535 16.04 1.43 0.01
C VAL A 535 15.28 2.67 -0.43
N LEU A 536 15.93 3.67 -1.03
CA LEU A 536 15.27 4.85 -1.59
C LEU A 536 14.19 4.46 -2.61
N ALA A 537 14.50 3.52 -3.52
CA ALA A 537 13.53 3.04 -4.50
C ALA A 537 12.37 2.28 -3.86
N GLN A 538 12.63 1.46 -2.85
CA GLN A 538 11.60 0.69 -2.15
C GLN A 538 10.67 1.54 -1.28
N THR A 539 11.13 2.70 -0.81
CA THR A 539 10.39 3.56 0.11
C THR A 539 9.66 4.70 -0.57
N ALA A 540 9.82 4.90 -1.89
CA ALA A 540 9.18 5.99 -2.63
C ALA A 540 7.66 6.04 -2.41
N ASP A 541 7.00 4.89 -2.38
CA ASP A 541 5.55 4.73 -2.27
C ASP A 541 5.09 4.26 -0.87
N CYS A 542 5.89 4.47 0.19
CA CYS A 542 5.53 3.99 1.54
C CYS A 542 4.41 4.82 2.23
N GLY A 543 3.92 5.90 1.61
CA GLY A 543 2.87 6.77 2.15
C GLY A 543 3.34 7.70 3.27
N MET A 544 4.65 7.88 3.44
CA MET A 544 5.25 8.73 4.46
C MET A 544 6.11 9.84 3.82
N PRO A 545 5.50 10.89 3.24
CA PRO A 545 6.23 11.99 2.62
C PRO A 545 7.15 12.73 3.62
N GLY A 546 6.81 12.75 4.90
CA GLY A 546 7.69 13.30 5.95
C GLY A 546 8.99 12.54 6.15
N LEU A 547 9.03 11.25 5.76
CA LEU A 547 10.24 10.42 5.75
C LEU A 547 10.99 10.52 4.43
N THR A 548 10.28 10.45 3.29
CA THR A 548 10.89 10.24 1.97
C THR A 548 11.29 11.52 1.26
N THR A 549 10.54 12.63 1.47
CA THR A 549 10.85 13.91 0.82
C THR A 549 12.18 14.46 1.32
N GLY A 550 13.14 14.63 0.41
CA GLY A 550 14.50 15.07 0.72
C GLY A 550 15.45 13.99 1.24
N ALA A 551 15.02 12.73 1.38
CA ALA A 551 15.89 11.64 1.82
C ALA A 551 17.07 11.40 0.87
N ALA A 552 16.86 11.51 -0.44
CA ALA A 552 17.88 11.33 -1.45
C ALA A 552 19.05 12.32 -1.30
N VAL A 553 18.74 13.60 -1.04
CA VAL A 553 19.77 14.63 -0.85
C VAL A 553 20.56 14.42 0.45
N LEU A 554 19.89 13.99 1.52
CA LEU A 554 20.57 13.66 2.78
C LEU A 554 21.52 12.48 2.61
N VAL A 555 21.12 11.45 1.85
CA VAL A 555 21.97 10.30 1.53
C VAL A 555 23.16 10.72 0.68
N ALA A 556 22.96 11.59 -0.33
CA ALA A 556 24.05 12.11 -1.16
C ALA A 556 25.07 12.93 -0.34
N LEU A 557 24.65 13.57 0.75
CA LEU A 557 25.54 14.31 1.64
C LEU A 557 26.44 13.43 2.53
N ILE A 558 26.15 12.13 2.69
CA ILE A 558 26.95 11.25 3.57
C ILE A 558 28.45 11.31 3.26
N PRO A 559 28.92 11.06 2.02
CA PRO A 559 30.36 11.09 1.71
C PRO A 559 30.94 12.50 1.89
N VAL A 560 30.18 13.54 1.57
CA VAL A 560 30.56 14.93 1.77
C VAL A 560 30.81 15.23 3.25
N MET A 561 29.84 14.92 4.11
CA MET A 561 29.89 15.23 5.54
C MET A 561 30.91 14.38 6.30
N ARG A 562 31.23 13.20 5.78
CA ARG A 562 32.28 12.31 6.34
C ARG A 562 33.67 12.60 5.75
N GLY A 563 33.76 13.33 4.64
CA GLY A 563 35.00 13.83 4.05
C GLY A 563 35.36 15.25 4.47
N ASP A 564 36.35 15.86 3.85
CA ASP A 564 36.79 17.24 4.13
C ASP A 564 36.46 18.22 2.99
N ALA A 565 36.12 17.72 1.80
CA ALA A 565 35.74 18.53 0.65
C ALA A 565 34.29 19.09 0.76
N LEU A 566 34.06 20.25 0.14
CA LEU A 566 32.69 20.74 -0.05
C LEU A 566 31.99 19.88 -1.13
N PRO A 567 30.63 19.86 -1.15
CA PRO A 567 29.87 19.14 -2.16
C PRO A 567 30.11 19.72 -3.56
N ASP A 568 30.02 18.86 -4.60
CA ASP A 568 29.96 19.33 -5.97
C ASP A 568 28.53 19.81 -6.27
N PRO A 569 28.32 21.12 -6.55
CA PRO A 569 26.96 21.65 -6.76
C PRO A 569 26.20 20.95 -7.89
N ASP A 570 26.90 20.47 -8.93
CA ASP A 570 26.28 19.83 -10.10
C ASP A 570 25.68 18.45 -9.72
N GLU A 571 26.29 17.73 -8.78
CA GLU A 571 25.73 16.46 -8.27
C GLU A 571 24.41 16.66 -7.53
N PHE A 572 24.22 17.83 -6.90
CA PHE A 572 23.04 18.15 -6.11
C PHE A 572 21.95 18.90 -6.90
N ALA A 573 22.26 19.43 -8.09
CA ALA A 573 21.35 20.27 -8.87
C ALA A 573 20.03 19.55 -9.26
N SER A 574 20.07 18.22 -9.42
CA SER A 574 18.91 17.40 -9.78
C SER A 574 18.14 16.83 -8.58
N LEU A 575 18.65 17.01 -7.36
CA LEU A 575 18.06 16.44 -6.15
C LEU A 575 17.07 17.43 -5.51
N ASP A 576 15.88 16.94 -5.20
CA ASP A 576 14.93 17.71 -4.42
C ASP A 576 15.32 17.71 -2.94
N ALA A 577 15.73 18.87 -2.44
CA ALA A 577 16.03 19.08 -1.03
C ALA A 577 14.75 19.11 -0.15
N GLY A 578 13.59 19.26 -0.77
CA GLY A 578 12.32 19.30 -0.09
C GLY A 578 12.31 20.27 1.11
N PRO A 579 11.85 19.81 2.27
CA PRO A 579 11.76 20.65 3.46
C PRO A 579 13.12 20.96 4.09
N TYR A 580 14.22 20.32 3.67
CA TYR A 580 15.56 20.55 4.23
C TYR A 580 16.31 21.68 3.54
N ARG A 581 15.77 22.23 2.45
CA ARG A 581 16.36 23.32 1.67
C ARG A 581 16.96 24.45 2.49
N PRO A 582 16.28 25.03 3.52
CA PRO A 582 16.84 26.15 4.28
C PRO A 582 18.19 25.86 4.95
N TRP A 583 18.43 24.61 5.33
CA TRP A 583 19.67 24.19 6.00
C TRP A 583 20.73 23.69 5.06
N LEU A 584 20.35 23.25 3.84
CA LEU A 584 21.26 22.71 2.82
C LEU A 584 21.75 23.79 1.86
N ASP A 585 20.90 24.73 1.45
CA ASP A 585 21.25 25.80 0.52
C ASP A 585 22.51 26.58 0.92
N PRO A 586 22.74 26.93 2.21
CA PRO A 586 23.96 27.62 2.61
C PRO A 586 25.23 26.83 2.27
N LEU A 587 25.24 25.50 2.42
CA LEU A 587 26.36 24.63 2.10
C LEU A 587 26.60 24.55 0.59
N LEU A 588 25.54 24.42 -0.20
CA LEU A 588 25.59 24.34 -1.66
C LEU A 588 26.03 25.67 -2.27
N LEU A 589 25.56 26.80 -1.72
CA LEU A 589 26.00 28.15 -2.11
C LEU A 589 27.49 28.39 -1.77
N ALA A 590 27.95 27.91 -0.61
CA ALA A 590 29.35 27.97 -0.27
C ALA A 590 30.22 27.15 -1.23
N ALA A 591 29.76 25.97 -1.59
CA ALA A 591 30.43 25.06 -2.52
C ALA A 591 30.53 25.62 -3.95
N SER A 592 29.52 26.36 -4.42
CA SER A 592 29.54 27.06 -5.72
C SER A 592 30.36 28.36 -5.74
N GLY A 593 30.97 28.72 -4.61
CA GLY A 593 31.73 29.98 -4.47
C GLY A 593 30.86 31.23 -4.30
N ALA A 594 29.52 31.08 -4.15
CA ALA A 594 28.59 32.17 -3.95
C ALA A 594 28.59 32.68 -2.49
N THR A 595 29.76 33.06 -1.97
CA THR A 595 30.03 33.39 -0.56
C THR A 595 29.06 34.42 0.03
N ARG A 596 28.74 35.50 -0.69
CA ARG A 596 27.78 36.49 -0.23
C ARG A 596 26.36 35.93 -0.04
N GLN A 597 25.91 35.10 -0.99
CA GLN A 597 24.59 34.50 -0.90
C GLN A 597 24.54 33.45 0.21
N ALA A 598 25.61 32.66 0.39
CA ALA A 598 25.74 31.73 1.51
C ALA A 598 25.71 32.46 2.87
N HIS A 599 26.39 33.60 2.97
CA HIS A 599 26.36 34.43 4.17
C HIS A 599 24.96 34.98 4.49
N GLN A 600 24.25 35.45 3.48
CA GLN A 600 22.87 35.89 3.63
C GLN A 600 21.95 34.76 4.07
N ALA A 601 22.02 33.62 3.38
CA ALA A 601 21.22 32.43 3.70
C ALA A 601 21.47 31.95 5.15
N LEU A 602 22.75 31.97 5.61
CA LEU A 602 23.09 31.66 7.01
C LEU A 602 22.52 32.65 7.99
N SER A 603 22.46 33.95 7.63
CA SER A 603 21.91 34.98 8.51
C SER A 603 20.41 34.84 8.71
N GLU A 604 19.72 34.29 7.72
CA GLU A 604 18.26 34.09 7.70
C GLU A 604 17.84 32.65 8.07
N VAL A 605 18.81 31.72 8.23
CA VAL A 605 18.51 30.29 8.43
C VAL A 605 17.73 30.07 9.72
N PRO A 606 16.57 29.36 9.63
CA PRO A 606 15.84 28.97 10.81
C PRO A 606 16.60 27.95 11.64
N ARG A 607 16.25 27.82 12.92
CA ARG A 607 16.76 26.73 13.73
C ARG A 607 16.38 25.38 13.11
N PRO A 608 17.26 24.36 13.07
CA PRO A 608 16.89 23.01 12.71
C PRO A 608 15.68 22.51 13.51
N PRO A 609 14.78 21.73 12.87
CA PRO A 609 13.59 21.24 13.54
C PRO A 609 13.96 20.28 14.68
N HIS A 610 13.08 20.19 15.68
CA HIS A 610 13.26 19.30 16.83
C HIS A 610 12.81 17.89 16.44
N ASP A 611 13.65 17.22 15.67
CA ASP A 611 13.43 15.86 15.15
C ASP A 611 14.73 15.03 15.14
N LEU A 612 14.64 13.81 14.65
CA LEU A 612 15.76 12.85 14.54
C LEU A 612 16.92 13.33 13.64
N LEU A 613 16.78 14.39 12.86
CA LEU A 613 17.81 14.92 11.98
C LEU A 613 18.46 16.22 12.52
N GLN A 614 18.09 16.63 13.72
CA GLN A 614 18.55 17.89 14.32
C GLN A 614 20.08 18.00 14.36
N GLU A 615 20.78 16.98 14.84
CA GLU A 615 22.23 16.94 14.91
C GLU A 615 22.88 16.97 13.52
N ALA A 616 22.28 16.25 12.55
CA ALA A 616 22.74 16.25 11.16
C ALA A 616 22.68 17.64 10.54
N LEU A 617 21.56 18.33 10.70
CA LEU A 617 21.36 19.67 10.15
C LEU A 617 22.25 20.71 10.82
N TRP A 618 22.49 20.62 12.13
CA TRP A 618 23.46 21.45 12.82
C TRP A 618 24.88 21.21 12.32
N ALA A 619 25.27 19.97 12.03
CA ALA A 619 26.57 19.63 11.45
C ALA A 619 26.74 20.24 10.04
N VAL A 620 25.67 20.18 9.21
CA VAL A 620 25.66 20.84 7.88
C VAL A 620 25.84 22.35 8.00
N LEU A 621 25.11 23.01 8.90
CA LEU A 621 25.22 24.45 9.15
C LEU A 621 26.60 24.84 9.68
N ALA A 622 27.17 24.05 10.60
CA ALA A 622 28.53 24.28 11.10
C ALA A 622 29.55 24.28 9.95
N ARG A 623 29.42 23.29 9.04
CA ARG A 623 30.31 23.19 7.88
C ARG A 623 30.13 24.33 6.88
N ALA A 624 28.88 24.70 6.56
CA ALA A 624 28.60 25.84 5.70
C ALA A 624 29.15 27.14 6.29
N ALA A 625 28.91 27.36 7.58
CA ALA A 625 29.38 28.57 8.31
C ALA A 625 30.89 28.65 8.39
N ALA A 626 31.58 27.54 8.64
CA ALA A 626 33.04 27.45 8.60
C ALA A 626 33.60 27.77 7.22
N ALA A 627 33.01 27.26 6.15
CA ALA A 627 33.46 27.45 4.77
C ALA A 627 33.42 28.94 4.34
N VAL A 628 32.49 29.75 4.87
CA VAL A 628 32.37 31.17 4.49
C VAL A 628 32.69 32.12 5.62
N GLY A 629 33.18 31.65 6.77
CA GLY A 629 33.55 32.48 7.93
C GLY A 629 32.35 33.12 8.63
N HIS A 630 31.16 32.50 8.66
CA HIS A 630 29.97 33.03 9.34
C HIS A 630 29.94 32.64 10.82
N LEU A 631 30.71 33.37 11.64
CA LEU A 631 30.95 33.03 13.05
C LEU A 631 29.69 32.94 13.94
N PRO A 632 28.66 33.79 13.81
CA PRO A 632 27.47 33.68 14.66
C PRO A 632 26.79 32.32 14.56
N VAL A 633 26.57 31.80 13.33
CA VAL A 633 25.97 30.49 13.10
C VAL A 633 26.93 29.39 13.51
N LEU A 634 28.22 29.50 13.23
CA LEU A 634 29.24 28.54 13.62
C LEU A 634 29.28 28.33 15.14
N ARG A 635 29.31 29.43 15.93
CA ARG A 635 29.25 29.34 17.40
C ARG A 635 27.97 28.69 17.87
N ARG A 636 26.83 29.11 17.31
CA ARG A 636 25.52 28.52 17.65
C ARG A 636 25.46 27.04 17.36
N ALA A 637 25.88 26.59 16.15
CA ALA A 637 25.90 25.18 15.78
C ALA A 637 26.83 24.34 16.68
N ARG A 638 27.99 24.89 17.01
CA ARG A 638 28.94 24.28 17.95
C ARG A 638 28.32 24.10 19.34
N ASP A 639 27.68 25.15 19.89
CA ASP A 639 27.07 25.11 21.22
C ASP A 639 25.90 24.11 21.28
N GLU A 640 25.06 24.03 20.23
CA GLU A 640 23.97 23.10 20.14
C GLU A 640 24.49 21.64 20.03
N LEU A 641 25.54 21.39 19.24
CA LEU A 641 26.13 20.06 19.07
C LEU A 641 26.92 19.60 20.30
N ALA A 642 27.36 20.49 21.16
CA ALA A 642 28.21 20.17 22.32
C ALA A 642 27.57 19.09 23.23
N ALA A 643 26.25 19.14 23.42
CA ALA A 643 25.52 18.16 24.22
C ALA A 643 25.48 16.76 23.58
N ALA A 644 25.69 16.65 22.26
CA ALA A 644 25.67 15.40 21.51
C ALA A 644 27.09 14.84 21.25
N ALA A 645 28.12 15.28 21.97
CA ALA A 645 29.53 14.90 21.72
C ALA A 645 29.77 13.38 21.72
N THR A 646 28.95 12.60 22.40
CA THR A 646 29.06 11.13 22.44
C THR A 646 28.22 10.43 21.36
N GLU A 647 27.55 11.17 20.50
CA GLU A 647 26.67 10.65 19.48
C GLU A 647 27.28 10.82 18.07
N SER A 648 26.69 10.12 17.08
CA SER A 648 26.97 10.33 15.65
C SER A 648 25.89 11.18 15.00
N ALA A 649 26.29 12.26 14.32
CA ALA A 649 25.38 13.21 13.72
C ALA A 649 24.47 12.56 12.67
N GLY A 650 23.18 12.54 12.95
CA GLY A 650 22.15 11.94 12.09
C GLY A 650 21.94 10.43 12.26
N ALA A 651 22.86 9.69 12.89
CA ALA A 651 22.73 8.24 13.06
C ALA A 651 21.51 7.88 13.92
N GLY A 652 21.13 8.76 14.85
CA GLY A 652 19.91 8.65 15.62
C GLY A 652 18.62 8.65 14.81
N SER A 653 18.65 9.00 13.54
CA SER A 653 17.51 8.86 12.63
C SER A 653 17.33 7.42 12.11
N GLY A 654 18.37 6.61 12.14
CA GLY A 654 18.44 5.34 11.43
C GLY A 654 18.57 5.46 9.92
N LEU A 655 18.57 6.70 9.35
CA LEU A 655 18.63 6.95 7.92
C LEU A 655 20.04 7.25 7.42
N VAL A 656 20.69 8.25 8.03
CA VAL A 656 22.00 8.76 7.59
C VAL A 656 22.92 8.92 8.77
N SER A 657 24.23 8.83 8.54
CA SER A 657 25.25 9.17 9.51
C SER A 657 26.33 10.03 8.88
N PHE A 658 26.51 11.21 9.44
CA PHE A 658 27.56 12.15 9.05
C PHE A 658 28.84 11.98 9.88
N GLY A 659 28.89 10.89 10.66
CA GLY A 659 30.00 10.54 11.53
C GLY A 659 29.93 11.17 12.94
N PRO A 660 30.93 10.92 13.78
CA PRO A 660 30.93 11.37 15.17
C PRO A 660 30.79 12.88 15.30
N VAL A 661 29.93 13.33 16.22
CA VAL A 661 29.70 14.77 16.50
C VAL A 661 31.00 15.44 16.93
N THR A 662 31.89 14.76 17.64
CA THR A 662 33.22 15.27 18.05
C THR A 662 34.03 15.78 16.87
N ARG A 663 33.95 15.13 15.70
CA ARG A 663 34.65 15.58 14.48
C ARG A 663 34.14 16.95 14.03
N HIS A 664 32.84 17.16 14.05
CA HIS A 664 32.21 18.42 13.66
C HIS A 664 32.53 19.54 14.68
N LEU A 665 32.57 19.20 15.98
CA LEU A 665 32.98 20.11 17.04
C LEU A 665 34.43 20.53 16.89
N MET A 666 35.36 19.59 16.64
CA MET A 666 36.77 19.90 16.42
C MET A 666 36.98 20.81 15.18
N ALA A 667 36.26 20.54 14.09
CA ALA A 667 36.30 21.40 12.90
C ALA A 667 35.77 22.81 13.18
N ALA A 668 34.68 22.92 13.95
CA ALA A 668 34.13 24.19 14.34
C ALA A 668 35.06 24.97 15.29
N ASP A 669 35.66 24.30 16.29
CA ASP A 669 36.62 24.90 17.23
C ASP A 669 37.89 25.37 16.51
N ALA A 670 38.41 24.61 15.52
CA ALA A 670 39.53 25.02 14.70
C ALA A 670 39.22 26.34 13.93
N ALA A 671 38.06 26.37 13.23
CA ALA A 671 37.67 27.53 12.46
C ALA A 671 37.40 28.77 13.36
N LEU A 672 36.95 28.58 14.61
CA LEU A 672 36.79 29.64 15.61
C LEU A 672 38.11 30.08 16.26
N GLY A 673 39.12 29.19 16.28
CA GLY A 673 40.44 29.42 16.86
C GLY A 673 41.40 30.16 15.95
N GLU A 674 41.32 29.97 14.65
CA GLU A 674 42.17 30.58 13.61
C GLU A 674 42.03 32.14 13.63
N GLU A 675 40.92 32.71 14.05
CA GLU A 675 40.75 34.14 14.22
C GLU A 675 41.41 34.76 15.48
N ARG A 676 41.72 33.94 16.50
CA ARG A 676 42.45 34.44 17.68
C ARG A 676 43.93 34.60 17.45
N GLY A 677 44.44 34.07 16.28
CA GLY A 677 45.81 34.12 15.87
C GLY A 677 46.11 35.11 14.73
N GLY A 678 45.29 36.16 14.52
CA GLY A 678 45.63 37.26 13.62
C GLY A 678 46.99 37.85 13.95
N PRO A 679 47.81 38.30 12.95
CA PRO A 679 49.17 38.73 13.20
C PRO A 679 49.24 39.85 14.26
N PRO A 680 50.24 39.81 15.14
CA PRO A 680 50.41 40.89 16.11
C PRO A 680 50.58 42.18 15.33
N ASP A 681 49.76 43.19 15.68
CA ASP A 681 49.81 44.53 15.19
C ASP A 681 51.28 45.02 15.29
N CYS A 682 52.02 45.04 14.18
CA CYS A 682 53.29 45.70 14.13
C CYS A 682 53.05 47.20 14.20
N GLY A 683 52.77 47.65 15.45
CA GLY A 683 52.75 49.05 15.76
C GLY A 683 54.03 49.71 15.40
N ALA A 684 53.94 50.69 14.51
CA ALA A 684 54.98 51.62 14.13
C ALA A 684 55.59 52.27 15.39
N ALA A 685 56.91 52.13 15.49
CA ALA A 685 57.75 53.07 16.20
C ALA A 685 58.51 53.94 15.18
#